data_332ae7f47a2b21facbd2bd5bbc4ad2fd
#
_entry.id   332ae7f47a2b21facbd2bd5bbc4ad2fd
#
_cell.length_a   1.000
_cell.length_b   1.000
_cell.length_c   1.000
_cell.angle_alpha   90.00
_cell.angle_beta   90.00
_cell.angle_gamma   90.00
#
_symmetry.space_group_name_H-M   'P 1'
#
loop_
_entity.id
_entity.type
_entity.pdbx_description
1 polymer ?
#
loop_
_entity_poly.entity_id
_entity_poly.type
_entity_poly.pdbx_seq_one_letter_code
_entity_poly.pdbx_strand_id
1 'polypeptide(L)'
;MPTGRLWSGLLLLLSFFCSRSSSCGLSTHVEIGHRALEFLQLQDGHINYKELLLEHQDAYQAGTVFPDAFYPSICKRGKYHDVSERTHWTPFLNASIHYIRENYPLPWEKDTEKLVAFLFGITSHMVADVSWHSLGIEQGFLRTMGAIDFHDSYSEAHSAGDFGGDVLSQFEFNFNYLSRRWYVPIKDLLRIYDNLYGRKVITENVIVDCTYLQFLEMHGEMLAVSKLYSTYSMKSPFLVEQFQEYFLGGLDDMAFWSTNIYRLTSFMLENGTSDCHLPENPLFITCDGRRNHILGSSKVQKNDFHGNLTMFIRKDIRKNLNYTERGVFYSTGSWAPESVTFMYQNLERNLRMMFSGSSQTPLKHVSSPSASYFLSVPYARLGWVMASADLNQDGHSDLVVGAPGYSHPGLFQIGRVYIIYSNDLGLPPINLDLDKEAHGILQGFQPSGRFGSALAVVDFNKDGLPDLAVGAPSVGSGQLTYNGSVYVYYGSQQGTLSPSPNITISCKDTYCNLGWTLLSADMDGDGQPDLVMGSPFAPGGGKQRGIVAAFYSRPRQSDKEILTVEEADWKVSGEEDFSWFGYSLHGVTVTNRTLLLVGSPTWKNVSRLARSSHRNHEKNSLGRVYGYFPPNRQSEITISGDKTMGKLGTSLSSGHVRLNGTLTQVLLLGAPTHDVVSKMAFLTMNLHQGGATRMYELALEKTQPALLSTFSGDRRFSRFGSILHLTDLDDDGLDEIIMAAPLRITDVTSGLLGGEDGRVYIYNGKHTTLGDMTGKCKSWMTPCPEEKAQYVLISPEASSRFGSSLVSVRSKERNQVVVAAGRSSWGARLSGALHVYSLSSD
;
A
#
# COMPACT_ATOMS: atom_id res chain seq x y z
N MET A 1 -28.72 -34.14 -15.81
CA MET A 1 -28.18 -33.90 -14.45
C MET A 1 -26.65 -33.97 -14.42
N PRO A 2 -25.92 -32.97 -14.89
CA PRO A 2 -24.46 -32.92 -14.72
C PRO A 2 -24.01 -31.85 -13.69
N THR A 3 -24.93 -31.07 -13.10
CA THR A 3 -24.57 -29.95 -12.22
C THR A 3 -24.06 -30.35 -10.82
N GLY A 4 -24.49 -31.51 -10.29
CA GLY A 4 -24.09 -31.98 -8.96
C GLY A 4 -22.61 -32.41 -8.84
N ARG A 5 -21.96 -32.80 -9.93
CA ARG A 5 -20.55 -33.21 -9.92
C ARG A 5 -19.58 -32.02 -10.01
N LEU A 6 -20.01 -30.89 -10.60
CA LEU A 6 -19.24 -29.67 -10.61
C LEU A 6 -19.17 -29.01 -9.21
N TRP A 7 -20.29 -29.01 -8.48
CA TRP A 7 -20.35 -28.45 -7.13
C TRP A 7 -19.55 -29.27 -6.10
N SER A 8 -19.56 -30.60 -6.24
CA SER A 8 -18.72 -31.45 -5.37
C SER A 8 -17.24 -31.29 -5.67
N GLY A 9 -16.87 -31.05 -6.93
CA GLY A 9 -15.49 -30.73 -7.32
C GLY A 9 -15.03 -29.36 -6.81
N LEU A 10 -15.91 -28.36 -6.86
CA LEU A 10 -15.62 -27.01 -6.39
C LEU A 10 -15.51 -26.94 -4.85
N LEU A 11 -16.40 -27.65 -4.14
CA LEU A 11 -16.36 -27.77 -2.67
C LEU A 11 -15.14 -28.58 -2.20
N LEU A 12 -14.71 -29.60 -2.95
CA LEU A 12 -13.47 -30.33 -2.72
C LEU A 12 -12.24 -29.43 -2.96
N LEU A 13 -12.22 -28.64 -4.02
CA LEU A 13 -11.17 -27.62 -4.26
C LEU A 13 -11.14 -26.59 -3.13
N LEU A 14 -12.25 -26.04 -2.71
CA LEU A 14 -12.35 -25.10 -1.58
C LEU A 14 -11.87 -25.70 -0.25
N SER A 15 -12.11 -26.99 0.00
CA SER A 15 -11.59 -27.67 1.20
C SER A 15 -10.08 -27.95 1.12
N PHE A 16 -9.51 -28.00 -0.09
CA PHE A 16 -8.07 -28.18 -0.30
C PHE A 16 -7.29 -26.87 -0.10
N PHE A 17 -7.85 -25.71 -0.42
CA PHE A 17 -7.21 -24.40 -0.24
C PHE A 17 -7.15 -23.90 1.21
N CYS A 18 -7.78 -24.56 2.16
CA CYS A 18 -7.73 -24.22 3.59
C CYS A 18 -6.48 -24.71 4.32
N SER A 19 -5.51 -25.32 3.68
CA SER A 19 -4.30 -25.85 4.32
C SER A 19 -3.08 -25.00 4.01
N ARG A 20 -2.52 -24.45 5.05
CA ARG A 20 -1.29 -23.66 5.25
C ARG A 20 -0.25 -23.78 4.14
N SER A 21 -0.11 -22.73 3.35
CA SER A 21 1.06 -22.41 2.54
C SER A 21 2.20 -21.93 3.46
N SER A 22 3.45 -22.20 3.11
CA SER A 22 4.63 -21.80 3.89
C SER A 22 5.57 -20.87 3.13
N SER A 23 5.06 -20.13 2.14
CA SER A 23 5.82 -19.13 1.39
C SER A 23 4.92 -17.94 1.03
N CYS A 24 5.50 -16.79 0.69
CA CYS A 24 4.79 -15.72 0.00
C CYS A 24 4.03 -16.33 -1.18
N GLY A 25 2.74 -16.09 -1.31
CA GLY A 25 1.88 -16.87 -2.19
C GLY A 25 2.21 -16.74 -3.68
N LEU A 26 1.74 -17.70 -4.47
CA LEU A 26 2.07 -17.83 -5.90
C LEU A 26 1.66 -16.61 -6.72
N SER A 27 0.43 -16.12 -6.52
CA SER A 27 -0.09 -14.93 -7.22
C SER A 27 0.72 -13.68 -6.89
N THR A 28 1.17 -13.58 -5.64
CA THR A 28 1.98 -12.46 -5.16
C THR A 28 3.32 -12.40 -5.88
N HIS A 29 4.04 -13.52 -6.00
CA HIS A 29 5.31 -13.58 -6.72
C HIS A 29 5.18 -13.25 -8.21
N VAL A 30 4.13 -13.71 -8.87
CA VAL A 30 3.87 -13.38 -10.27
C VAL A 30 3.60 -11.89 -10.45
N GLU A 31 2.84 -11.26 -9.55
CA GLU A 31 2.58 -9.81 -9.58
C GLU A 31 3.86 -9.00 -9.34
N ILE A 32 4.72 -9.41 -8.38
CA ILE A 32 6.02 -8.76 -8.13
C ILE A 32 6.88 -8.77 -9.40
N GLY A 33 7.03 -9.94 -10.03
CA GLY A 33 7.79 -10.08 -11.25
C GLY A 33 7.23 -9.24 -12.39
N HIS A 34 5.90 -9.20 -12.53
CA HIS A 34 5.23 -8.37 -13.54
C HIS A 34 5.53 -6.88 -13.35
N ARG A 35 5.40 -6.35 -12.11
CA ARG A 35 5.73 -4.95 -11.80
C ARG A 35 7.19 -4.62 -12.06
N ALA A 36 8.11 -5.50 -11.67
CA ALA A 36 9.53 -5.32 -11.91
C ALA A 36 9.88 -5.23 -13.40
N LEU A 37 9.24 -6.07 -14.21
CA LEU A 37 9.47 -6.11 -15.66
C LEU A 37 8.94 -4.88 -16.38
N GLU A 38 7.86 -4.27 -15.90
CA GLU A 38 7.23 -3.10 -16.53
C GLU A 38 8.23 -1.94 -16.74
N PHE A 39 9.04 -1.64 -15.72
CA PHE A 39 10.01 -0.54 -15.75
C PHE A 39 11.46 -1.00 -15.94
N LEU A 40 11.68 -2.27 -16.23
CA LEU A 40 13.02 -2.78 -16.45
C LEU A 40 13.65 -2.13 -17.68
N GLN A 41 14.85 -1.59 -17.50
CA GLN A 41 15.72 -1.14 -18.58
C GLN A 41 17.10 -1.72 -18.36
N LEU A 42 17.49 -2.68 -19.18
CA LEU A 42 18.80 -3.33 -19.16
C LEU A 42 19.39 -3.23 -20.57
N GLN A 43 20.11 -2.13 -20.81
CA GLN A 43 20.77 -1.83 -22.09
C GLN A 43 22.30 -1.81 -21.99
N ASP A 44 22.87 -2.26 -20.88
CA ASP A 44 24.31 -2.18 -20.64
C ASP A 44 25.13 -3.31 -21.33
N GLY A 45 24.50 -4.12 -22.16
CA GLY A 45 25.12 -5.23 -22.86
C GLY A 45 24.67 -5.42 -24.28
N HIS A 46 25.08 -6.53 -24.90
CA HIS A 46 24.67 -6.94 -26.26
C HIS A 46 23.24 -7.51 -26.30
N ILE A 47 22.62 -7.78 -25.14
CA ILE A 47 21.32 -8.43 -24.98
C ILE A 47 20.31 -7.44 -24.41
N ASN A 48 19.15 -7.32 -25.08
CA ASN A 48 17.99 -6.65 -24.51
C ASN A 48 17.23 -7.63 -23.61
N TYR A 49 17.58 -7.67 -22.33
CA TYR A 49 16.94 -8.58 -21.37
C TYR A 49 15.46 -8.31 -21.20
N LYS A 50 15.00 -7.05 -21.27
CA LYS A 50 13.57 -6.75 -21.20
C LYS A 50 12.79 -7.44 -22.32
N GLU A 51 13.27 -7.34 -23.55
CA GLU A 51 12.63 -7.96 -24.69
C GLU A 51 12.67 -9.50 -24.59
N LEU A 52 13.81 -10.08 -24.18
CA LEU A 52 13.94 -11.51 -23.93
C LEU A 52 12.90 -12.00 -22.89
N LEU A 53 12.75 -11.31 -21.78
CA LEU A 53 11.79 -11.68 -20.74
C LEU A 53 10.34 -11.51 -21.21
N LEU A 54 10.03 -10.50 -22.03
CA LEU A 54 8.71 -10.29 -22.63
C LEU A 54 8.38 -11.36 -23.67
N GLU A 55 9.36 -11.82 -24.47
CA GLU A 55 9.16 -12.90 -25.45
C GLU A 55 8.93 -14.25 -24.77
N HIS A 56 9.56 -14.50 -23.62
CA HIS A 56 9.53 -15.77 -22.89
C HIS A 56 8.77 -15.70 -21.55
N GLN A 57 7.61 -15.03 -21.56
CA GLN A 57 6.73 -14.89 -20.37
C GLN A 57 6.32 -16.25 -19.77
N ASP A 58 6.19 -17.28 -20.62
CA ASP A 58 5.84 -18.64 -20.19
C ASP A 58 6.90 -19.28 -19.29
N ALA A 59 8.17 -19.00 -19.54
CA ALA A 59 9.28 -19.45 -18.71
C ALA A 59 9.52 -18.53 -17.53
N TYR A 60 9.46 -17.21 -17.76
CA TYR A 60 9.67 -16.20 -16.73
C TYR A 60 8.68 -16.35 -15.57
N GLN A 61 7.37 -16.41 -15.87
CA GLN A 61 6.33 -16.56 -14.84
C GLN A 61 6.42 -17.91 -14.11
N ALA A 62 6.75 -18.98 -14.80
CA ALA A 62 7.02 -20.26 -14.13
C ALA A 62 8.21 -20.19 -13.17
N GLY A 63 9.24 -19.41 -13.50
CA GLY A 63 10.39 -19.16 -12.64
C GLY A 63 10.07 -18.37 -11.38
N THR A 64 9.13 -17.39 -11.43
CA THR A 64 8.78 -16.57 -10.27
C THR A 64 8.19 -17.38 -9.10
N VAL A 65 7.67 -18.57 -9.35
CA VAL A 65 7.06 -19.42 -8.31
C VAL A 65 7.83 -20.72 -8.08
N PHE A 66 8.79 -21.03 -8.94
CA PHE A 66 9.50 -22.33 -8.94
C PHE A 66 10.19 -22.68 -7.61
N PRO A 67 10.84 -21.78 -6.87
CA PRO A 67 11.52 -22.12 -5.62
C PRO A 67 10.62 -22.85 -4.63
N ASP A 68 9.32 -22.59 -4.62
CA ASP A 68 8.35 -23.23 -3.72
C ASP A 68 7.82 -24.58 -4.18
N ALA A 69 8.15 -25.01 -5.40
CA ALA A 69 7.53 -26.18 -6.02
C ALA A 69 7.63 -27.47 -5.20
N PHE A 70 8.62 -27.58 -4.32
CA PHE A 70 8.87 -28.80 -3.54
C PHE A 70 8.52 -28.68 -2.05
N TYR A 71 7.87 -27.59 -1.65
CA TYR A 71 7.39 -27.44 -0.28
C TYR A 71 6.33 -28.48 0.09
N PRO A 72 6.20 -28.80 1.40
CA PRO A 72 5.28 -29.84 1.89
C PRO A 72 3.82 -29.59 1.49
N SER A 73 3.41 -28.37 1.41
CA SER A 73 2.06 -27.92 1.02
C SER A 73 1.75 -28.24 -0.44
N ILE A 74 2.74 -28.18 -1.32
CA ILE A 74 2.57 -28.35 -2.77
C ILE A 74 2.83 -29.79 -3.19
N CYS A 75 3.96 -30.38 -2.82
CA CYS A 75 4.34 -31.65 -3.43
C CYS A 75 5.06 -32.62 -2.49
N LYS A 76 4.77 -33.92 -2.69
CA LYS A 76 5.48 -35.07 -2.10
C LYS A 76 5.67 -35.01 -0.58
N ARG A 77 4.81 -34.31 0.15
CA ARG A 77 4.86 -34.17 1.64
C ARG A 77 6.22 -33.65 2.13
N GLY A 78 6.83 -32.72 1.40
CA GLY A 78 8.12 -32.13 1.76
C GLY A 78 9.33 -33.04 1.64
N LYS A 79 9.23 -34.17 0.95
CA LYS A 79 10.39 -35.07 0.75
C LYS A 79 11.58 -34.34 0.08
N TYR A 80 11.32 -33.31 -0.68
CA TYR A 80 12.30 -32.53 -1.44
C TYR A 80 12.38 -31.08 -0.93
N HIS A 81 11.95 -30.83 0.31
CA HIS A 81 11.98 -29.50 0.93
C HIS A 81 13.37 -28.87 0.91
N ASP A 82 14.42 -29.66 1.20
CA ASP A 82 15.81 -29.18 1.13
C ASP A 82 16.20 -28.65 -0.27
N VAL A 83 15.62 -29.20 -1.32
CA VAL A 83 15.85 -28.71 -2.71
C VAL A 83 15.13 -27.38 -2.93
N SER A 84 13.91 -27.21 -2.41
CA SER A 84 13.22 -25.91 -2.40
C SER A 84 14.03 -24.87 -1.65
N GLU A 85 14.40 -25.15 -0.38
CA GLU A 85 15.18 -24.23 0.46
C GLU A 85 16.46 -23.78 -0.25
N ARG A 86 17.20 -24.70 -0.85
CA ARG A 86 18.44 -24.39 -1.57
C ARG A 86 18.21 -23.47 -2.78
N THR A 87 17.05 -23.55 -3.41
CA THR A 87 16.71 -22.75 -4.58
C THR A 87 16.46 -21.27 -4.24
N HIS A 88 16.16 -20.95 -2.98
CA HIS A 88 15.97 -19.57 -2.50
C HIS A 88 17.25 -18.76 -2.29
N TRP A 89 18.43 -19.38 -2.38
CA TRP A 89 19.67 -18.78 -1.92
C TRP A 89 20.70 -18.60 -3.03
N THR A 90 21.61 -17.66 -2.83
CA THR A 90 22.69 -17.30 -3.77
C THR A 90 23.50 -18.49 -4.32
N PRO A 91 23.77 -19.58 -3.57
CA PRO A 91 24.49 -20.73 -4.16
C PRO A 91 23.79 -21.34 -5.38
N PHE A 92 22.46 -21.37 -5.41
CA PHE A 92 21.71 -21.85 -6.57
C PHE A 92 21.85 -20.88 -7.77
N LEU A 93 21.75 -19.57 -7.51
CA LEU A 93 21.94 -18.55 -8.54
C LEU A 93 23.34 -18.65 -9.16
N ASN A 94 24.39 -18.76 -8.31
CA ASN A 94 25.76 -18.90 -8.76
C ASN A 94 25.97 -20.18 -9.61
N ALA A 95 25.45 -21.32 -9.16
CA ALA A 95 25.51 -22.58 -9.90
C ALA A 95 24.80 -22.48 -11.26
N SER A 96 23.65 -21.78 -11.32
CA SER A 96 22.89 -21.57 -12.55
C SER A 96 23.63 -20.68 -13.55
N ILE A 97 24.25 -19.60 -13.07
CA ILE A 97 25.04 -18.69 -13.93
C ILE A 97 26.26 -19.43 -14.51
N HIS A 98 27.02 -20.14 -13.67
CA HIS A 98 28.15 -20.95 -14.14
C HIS A 98 27.70 -21.98 -15.18
N TYR A 99 26.62 -22.71 -14.91
CA TYR A 99 26.08 -23.71 -15.82
C TYR A 99 25.71 -23.11 -17.19
N ILE A 100 25.03 -21.96 -17.21
CA ILE A 100 24.63 -21.30 -18.46
C ILE A 100 25.87 -20.85 -19.23
N ARG A 101 26.83 -20.19 -18.58
CA ARG A 101 28.03 -19.66 -19.21
C ARG A 101 28.95 -20.76 -19.78
N GLU A 102 29.05 -21.88 -19.09
CA GLU A 102 29.90 -23.00 -19.52
C GLU A 102 29.29 -23.81 -20.66
N ASN A 103 27.95 -23.95 -20.70
CA ASN A 103 27.31 -24.86 -21.66
C ASN A 103 26.68 -24.14 -22.85
N TYR A 104 26.37 -22.83 -22.71
CA TYR A 104 25.64 -22.09 -23.73
C TYR A 104 26.32 -20.76 -24.08
N PRO A 105 27.22 -20.75 -25.08
CA PRO A 105 27.85 -19.51 -25.52
C PRO A 105 26.82 -18.59 -26.24
N LEU A 106 27.10 -17.29 -26.22
CA LEU A 106 26.32 -16.30 -26.96
C LEU A 106 26.61 -16.39 -28.49
N PRO A 107 25.61 -16.10 -29.37
CA PRO A 107 24.22 -15.76 -29.05
C PRO A 107 23.41 -16.99 -28.62
N TRP A 108 22.48 -16.80 -27.68
CA TRP A 108 21.67 -17.90 -27.18
C TRP A 108 20.62 -18.37 -28.19
N GLU A 109 20.36 -19.67 -28.19
CA GLU A 109 19.20 -20.27 -28.86
C GLU A 109 17.95 -20.07 -27.98
N LYS A 110 16.76 -20.14 -28.62
CA LYS A 110 15.46 -19.94 -27.93
C LYS A 110 15.24 -20.74 -26.64
N ASP A 111 15.71 -21.97 -26.61
CA ASP A 111 15.59 -22.80 -25.40
C ASP A 111 16.53 -22.35 -24.28
N THR A 112 17.66 -21.73 -24.65
CA THR A 112 18.56 -21.09 -23.65
C THR A 112 18.00 -19.75 -23.19
N GLU A 113 17.40 -18.97 -24.07
CA GLU A 113 16.68 -17.73 -23.68
C GLU A 113 15.56 -18.03 -22.70
N LYS A 114 14.79 -19.12 -22.86
CA LYS A 114 13.79 -19.57 -21.89
C LYS A 114 14.39 -19.98 -20.55
N LEU A 115 15.55 -20.65 -20.56
CA LEU A 115 16.27 -20.98 -19.32
C LEU A 115 16.70 -19.70 -18.59
N VAL A 116 17.21 -18.71 -19.31
CA VAL A 116 17.58 -17.41 -18.75
C VAL A 116 16.34 -16.69 -18.20
N ALA A 117 15.24 -16.64 -18.95
CA ALA A 117 13.99 -16.03 -18.49
C ALA A 117 13.47 -16.72 -17.22
N PHE A 118 13.51 -18.04 -17.16
CA PHE A 118 13.16 -18.81 -15.98
C PHE A 118 14.05 -18.48 -14.77
N LEU A 119 15.35 -18.30 -14.98
CA LEU A 119 16.29 -17.89 -13.93
C LEU A 119 15.98 -16.49 -13.41
N PHE A 120 15.65 -15.53 -14.27
CA PHE A 120 15.23 -14.19 -13.83
C PHE A 120 13.97 -14.27 -12.97
N GLY A 121 13.01 -15.12 -13.30
CA GLY A 121 11.85 -15.38 -12.42
C GLY A 121 12.27 -15.87 -11.04
N ILE A 122 13.17 -16.84 -10.97
CA ILE A 122 13.71 -17.34 -9.69
C ILE A 122 14.39 -16.22 -8.88
N THR A 123 15.17 -15.36 -9.51
CA THR A 123 15.88 -14.29 -8.78
C THR A 123 14.92 -13.25 -8.20
N SER A 124 13.80 -12.97 -8.88
CA SER A 124 12.72 -12.15 -8.31
C SER A 124 12.15 -12.76 -7.03
N HIS A 125 11.84 -14.05 -7.08
CA HIS A 125 11.36 -14.80 -5.93
C HIS A 125 12.32 -14.71 -4.74
N MET A 126 13.60 -14.98 -4.98
CA MET A 126 14.64 -15.00 -3.94
C MET A 126 14.67 -13.70 -3.10
N VAL A 127 14.68 -12.53 -3.75
CA VAL A 127 14.76 -11.24 -3.04
C VAL A 127 13.44 -10.84 -2.42
N ALA A 128 12.32 -11.22 -3.04
CA ALA A 128 11.00 -10.96 -2.50
C ALA A 128 10.78 -11.70 -1.17
N ASP A 129 11.10 -12.98 -1.13
CA ASP A 129 10.96 -13.80 0.07
C ASP A 129 11.81 -13.30 1.24
N VAL A 130 13.03 -12.85 0.98
CA VAL A 130 13.88 -12.27 2.04
C VAL A 130 13.21 -11.07 2.70
N SER A 131 12.65 -10.16 1.91
CA SER A 131 11.99 -8.95 2.42
C SER A 131 10.66 -9.27 3.11
N TRP A 132 9.85 -10.15 2.51
CA TRP A 132 8.57 -10.58 3.06
C TRP A 132 8.72 -11.30 4.39
N HIS A 133 9.57 -12.33 4.43
CA HIS A 133 9.81 -13.14 5.64
C HIS A 133 10.76 -12.50 6.64
N SER A 134 11.31 -11.33 6.37
CA SER A 134 12.26 -10.64 7.24
C SER A 134 13.54 -11.46 7.49
N LEU A 135 14.05 -12.13 6.46
CA LEU A 135 15.22 -13.01 6.59
C LEU A 135 16.52 -12.20 6.62
N GLY A 136 17.16 -12.15 7.76
CA GLY A 136 18.39 -11.36 7.97
C GLY A 136 18.17 -9.85 8.05
N ILE A 137 16.92 -9.38 8.13
CA ILE A 137 16.53 -7.98 8.34
C ILE A 137 15.57 -7.85 9.53
N GLU A 138 15.70 -6.74 10.28
CA GLU A 138 14.99 -6.62 11.56
C GLU A 138 13.51 -6.28 11.45
N GLN A 139 13.12 -5.51 10.43
CA GLN A 139 11.79 -4.88 10.34
C GLN A 139 11.10 -5.18 8.99
N GLY A 140 11.29 -6.37 8.44
CA GLY A 140 10.57 -6.81 7.25
C GLY A 140 9.08 -7.02 7.50
N PHE A 141 8.33 -7.28 6.44
CA PHE A 141 6.86 -7.25 6.43
C PHE A 141 6.22 -8.14 7.49
N LEU A 142 6.49 -9.46 7.48
CA LEU A 142 5.82 -10.39 8.40
C LEU A 142 6.21 -10.18 9.86
N ARG A 143 7.44 -9.74 10.14
CA ARG A 143 7.86 -9.44 11.51
C ARG A 143 7.13 -8.24 12.08
N THR A 144 6.95 -7.18 11.29
CA THR A 144 6.18 -6.01 11.69
C THR A 144 4.70 -6.33 11.80
N MET A 145 4.15 -7.11 10.88
CA MET A 145 2.77 -7.62 10.97
C MET A 145 2.55 -8.42 12.27
N GLY A 146 3.52 -9.27 12.64
CA GLY A 146 3.51 -10.02 13.90
C GLY A 146 3.46 -9.10 15.11
N ALA A 147 4.29 -8.07 15.13
CA ALA A 147 4.35 -7.10 16.21
C ALA A 147 3.04 -6.31 16.34
N ILE A 148 2.40 -5.91 15.25
CA ILE A 148 1.21 -5.06 15.26
C ILE A 148 -0.07 -5.86 15.51
N ASP A 149 -0.32 -6.93 14.74
CA ASP A 149 -1.61 -7.63 14.70
C ASP A 149 -1.61 -8.99 15.42
N PHE A 150 -0.44 -9.59 15.71
CA PHE A 150 -0.32 -10.96 16.23
C PHE A 150 0.47 -11.08 17.54
N HIS A 151 0.46 -10.04 18.40
CA HIS A 151 1.08 -10.06 19.74
C HIS A 151 2.55 -10.51 19.74
N ASP A 152 3.35 -10.02 18.80
CA ASP A 152 4.73 -10.41 18.53
C ASP A 152 4.92 -11.87 18.05
N SER A 153 3.83 -12.57 17.71
CA SER A 153 3.89 -13.93 17.19
C SER A 153 4.23 -13.94 15.70
N TYR A 154 5.51 -14.10 15.39
CA TYR A 154 5.96 -14.26 13.99
C TYR A 154 5.31 -15.48 13.32
N SER A 155 5.16 -16.61 14.03
CA SER A 155 4.55 -17.83 13.47
C SER A 155 3.10 -17.64 13.04
N GLU A 156 2.30 -16.88 13.82
CA GLU A 156 0.92 -16.58 13.45
C GLU A 156 0.85 -15.60 12.28
N ALA A 157 1.71 -14.60 12.28
CA ALA A 157 1.85 -13.64 11.19
C ALA A 157 2.26 -14.34 9.89
N HIS A 158 3.27 -15.21 9.93
CA HIS A 158 3.71 -16.02 8.81
C HIS A 158 2.57 -16.88 8.25
N SER A 159 1.87 -17.61 9.12
CA SER A 159 0.73 -18.47 8.71
C SER A 159 -0.45 -17.68 8.10
N ALA A 160 -0.62 -16.42 8.50
CA ALA A 160 -1.68 -15.56 7.97
C ALA A 160 -1.24 -14.77 6.74
N GLY A 161 0.03 -14.37 6.69
CA GLY A 161 0.58 -13.48 5.67
C GLY A 161 0.77 -14.16 4.32
N ASP A 162 1.32 -15.38 4.30
CA ASP A 162 1.66 -16.05 3.05
C ASP A 162 0.43 -16.26 2.17
N PHE A 163 -0.53 -17.00 2.64
CA PHE A 163 -1.77 -17.19 1.90
C PHE A 163 -2.64 -15.92 1.86
N GLY A 164 -2.55 -15.06 2.87
CA GLY A 164 -3.22 -13.75 2.90
C GLY A 164 -2.73 -12.82 1.81
N GLY A 165 -1.46 -12.86 1.45
CA GLY A 165 -0.90 -12.14 0.31
C GLY A 165 -1.57 -12.51 -1.00
N ASP A 166 -1.77 -13.82 -1.27
CA ASP A 166 -2.49 -14.27 -2.46
C ASP A 166 -3.97 -13.89 -2.44
N VAL A 167 -4.60 -13.98 -1.29
CA VAL A 167 -6.00 -13.53 -1.13
C VAL A 167 -6.15 -12.07 -1.53
N LEU A 168 -5.22 -11.21 -1.08
CA LEU A 168 -5.22 -9.79 -1.43
C LEU A 168 -4.87 -9.57 -2.89
N SER A 169 -3.85 -10.25 -3.41
CA SER A 169 -3.46 -10.17 -4.82
C SER A 169 -4.63 -10.51 -5.74
N GLN A 170 -5.33 -11.61 -5.46
CA GLN A 170 -6.49 -12.04 -6.25
C GLN A 170 -7.73 -11.13 -6.06
N PHE A 171 -7.85 -10.43 -4.95
CA PHE A 171 -8.94 -9.49 -4.72
C PHE A 171 -8.68 -8.11 -5.35
N GLU A 172 -7.44 -7.63 -5.29
CA GLU A 172 -7.07 -6.27 -5.67
C GLU A 172 -6.64 -6.14 -7.13
N PHE A 173 -6.10 -7.22 -7.74
CA PHE A 173 -5.51 -7.16 -9.08
C PHE A 173 -6.22 -8.05 -10.08
N ASN A 174 -6.11 -7.68 -11.35
CA ASN A 174 -6.41 -8.59 -12.45
C ASN A 174 -5.09 -9.26 -12.91
N PHE A 175 -5.18 -10.49 -13.38
CA PHE A 175 -4.07 -11.28 -13.89
C PHE A 175 -4.19 -11.51 -15.40
N ASN A 176 -4.68 -10.54 -16.16
CA ASN A 176 -4.88 -10.65 -17.62
C ASN A 176 -3.55 -10.88 -18.37
N TYR A 177 -2.43 -10.52 -17.76
CA TYR A 177 -1.09 -10.74 -18.26
C TYR A 177 -0.55 -12.16 -18.03
N LEU A 178 -1.24 -12.97 -17.21
CA LEU A 178 -0.79 -14.33 -16.89
C LEU A 178 -0.83 -15.22 -18.13
N SER A 179 0.32 -15.84 -18.43
CA SER A 179 0.43 -16.77 -19.55
C SER A 179 -0.39 -18.04 -19.30
N ARG A 180 -1.14 -18.47 -20.31
CA ARG A 180 -1.89 -19.73 -20.28
C ARG A 180 -0.98 -20.96 -20.45
N ARG A 181 0.29 -20.74 -20.67
CA ARG A 181 1.30 -21.79 -20.84
C ARG A 181 2.49 -21.44 -19.97
N TRP A 182 3.04 -22.45 -19.31
CA TRP A 182 4.31 -22.35 -18.61
C TRP A 182 5.33 -23.31 -19.21
N TYR A 183 6.58 -22.87 -19.23
CA TYR A 183 7.72 -23.68 -19.63
C TYR A 183 8.66 -23.89 -18.45
N VAL A 184 9.04 -25.15 -18.20
CA VAL A 184 10.00 -25.52 -17.15
C VAL A 184 11.19 -26.24 -17.81
N PRO A 185 12.44 -25.73 -17.66
CA PRO A 185 13.65 -26.28 -18.30
C PRO A 185 14.21 -27.46 -17.47
N ILE A 186 13.53 -28.61 -17.51
CA ILE A 186 13.77 -29.73 -16.58
C ILE A 186 15.17 -30.28 -16.65
N LYS A 187 15.71 -30.46 -17.87
CA LYS A 187 17.05 -31.09 -18.05
C LYS A 187 18.16 -30.18 -17.54
N ASP A 188 18.01 -28.87 -17.72
CA ASP A 188 18.96 -27.90 -17.22
C ASP A 188 18.91 -27.83 -15.68
N LEU A 189 17.70 -27.79 -15.11
CA LEU A 189 17.51 -27.81 -13.66
C LEU A 189 18.12 -29.05 -13.00
N LEU A 190 17.95 -30.25 -13.59
CA LEU A 190 18.58 -31.46 -13.07
C LEU A 190 20.09 -31.33 -13.01
N ARG A 191 20.72 -30.79 -14.08
CA ARG A 191 22.17 -30.59 -14.13
C ARG A 191 22.67 -29.54 -13.16
N ILE A 192 21.92 -28.44 -13.02
CA ILE A 192 22.22 -27.39 -12.05
C ILE A 192 22.20 -27.97 -10.62
N TYR A 193 21.17 -28.75 -10.26
CA TYR A 193 21.12 -29.41 -8.96
C TYR A 193 22.22 -30.47 -8.77
N ASP A 194 22.51 -31.29 -9.82
CA ASP A 194 23.60 -32.26 -9.76
C ASP A 194 24.96 -31.56 -9.48
N ASN A 195 25.21 -30.41 -10.13
CA ASN A 195 26.39 -29.58 -9.89
C ASN A 195 26.40 -28.96 -8.50
N LEU A 196 25.28 -28.43 -8.06
CA LEU A 196 25.15 -27.78 -6.75
C LEU A 196 25.35 -28.76 -5.58
N TYR A 197 24.84 -29.98 -5.70
CA TYR A 197 24.92 -30.99 -4.64
C TYR A 197 26.08 -32.00 -4.80
N GLY A 198 26.71 -32.02 -5.95
CA GLY A 198 27.70 -33.07 -6.31
C GLY A 198 27.12 -34.47 -6.39
N ARG A 199 25.80 -34.62 -6.41
CA ARG A 199 25.07 -35.89 -6.49
C ARG A 199 23.64 -35.67 -6.96
N LYS A 200 22.99 -36.70 -7.49
CA LYS A 200 21.56 -36.65 -7.83
C LYS A 200 20.68 -36.57 -6.60
N VAL A 201 19.94 -35.49 -6.45
CA VAL A 201 19.02 -35.23 -5.32
C VAL A 201 17.55 -35.25 -5.72
N ILE A 202 17.27 -35.05 -7.01
CA ILE A 202 15.92 -34.96 -7.54
C ILE A 202 15.82 -35.64 -8.90
N THR A 203 14.64 -36.03 -9.33
CA THR A 203 14.40 -36.70 -10.62
C THR A 203 13.45 -35.87 -11.48
N GLU A 204 13.54 -36.09 -12.80
CA GLU A 204 12.65 -35.45 -13.79
C GLU A 204 11.17 -35.57 -13.40
N ASN A 205 10.71 -36.77 -13.04
CA ASN A 205 9.32 -37.01 -12.65
C ASN A 205 8.89 -36.20 -11.45
N VAL A 206 9.81 -35.92 -10.50
CA VAL A 206 9.48 -35.10 -9.32
C VAL A 206 9.34 -33.64 -9.71
N ILE A 207 10.26 -33.10 -10.52
CA ILE A 207 10.16 -31.72 -11.01
C ILE A 207 8.84 -31.55 -11.77
N VAL A 208 8.54 -32.44 -12.73
CA VAL A 208 7.29 -32.38 -13.53
C VAL A 208 6.06 -32.42 -12.65
N ASP A 209 5.98 -33.39 -11.70
CA ASP A 209 4.82 -33.52 -10.83
C ASP A 209 4.60 -32.28 -10.01
N CYS A 210 5.66 -31.75 -9.38
CA CYS A 210 5.54 -30.63 -8.45
C CYS A 210 5.25 -29.29 -9.15
N THR A 211 5.95 -29.00 -10.24
CA THR A 211 5.71 -27.76 -11.00
C THR A 211 4.38 -27.78 -11.75
N TYR A 212 3.88 -28.96 -12.14
CA TYR A 212 2.53 -29.07 -12.71
C TYR A 212 1.45 -28.82 -11.66
N LEU A 213 1.63 -29.32 -10.43
CA LEU A 213 0.72 -28.99 -9.31
C LEU A 213 0.70 -27.50 -9.06
N GLN A 214 1.86 -26.87 -9.00
CA GLN A 214 2.00 -25.42 -8.79
C GLN A 214 1.32 -24.63 -9.92
N PHE A 215 1.46 -25.06 -11.18
CA PHE A 215 0.72 -24.48 -12.31
C PHE A 215 -0.79 -24.57 -12.14
N LEU A 216 -1.31 -25.72 -11.69
CA LEU A 216 -2.73 -25.91 -11.43
C LEU A 216 -3.22 -25.09 -10.23
N GLU A 217 -2.40 -24.97 -9.20
CA GLU A 217 -2.69 -24.16 -8.00
C GLU A 217 -2.80 -22.69 -8.37
N MET A 218 -1.82 -22.11 -9.08
CA MET A 218 -1.86 -20.73 -9.56
C MET A 218 -3.16 -20.40 -10.33
N HIS A 219 -3.55 -21.26 -11.28
CA HIS A 219 -4.78 -21.05 -12.04
C HIS A 219 -6.05 -21.35 -11.21
N GLY A 220 -5.95 -22.19 -10.20
CA GLY A 220 -7.03 -22.50 -9.26
C GLY A 220 -7.34 -21.35 -8.30
N GLU A 221 -6.30 -20.64 -7.85
CA GLU A 221 -6.43 -19.46 -6.99
C GLU A 221 -7.31 -18.38 -7.62
N MET A 222 -7.14 -18.12 -8.92
CA MET A 222 -7.94 -17.16 -9.67
C MET A 222 -9.44 -17.37 -9.57
N LEU A 223 -9.88 -18.58 -9.21
CA LEU A 223 -11.31 -18.94 -9.17
C LEU A 223 -11.98 -18.61 -7.84
N ALA A 224 -11.26 -18.76 -6.74
CA ALA A 224 -11.90 -18.81 -5.43
C ALA A 224 -11.19 -18.05 -4.31
N VAL A 225 -9.88 -17.82 -4.41
CA VAL A 225 -9.06 -17.34 -3.29
C VAL A 225 -9.46 -15.93 -2.84
N SER A 226 -9.81 -15.03 -3.77
CA SER A 226 -10.31 -13.69 -3.46
C SER A 226 -11.53 -13.69 -2.52
N LYS A 227 -12.31 -14.78 -2.47
CA LYS A 227 -13.49 -14.92 -1.61
C LYS A 227 -13.12 -15.01 -0.11
N LEU A 228 -11.88 -15.28 0.19
CA LEU A 228 -11.36 -15.31 1.56
C LEU A 228 -10.91 -13.94 2.08
N TYR A 229 -11.03 -12.88 1.27
CA TYR A 229 -10.64 -11.51 1.64
C TYR A 229 -11.18 -11.11 3.02
N SER A 230 -12.46 -11.32 3.28
CA SER A 230 -13.08 -10.99 4.57
C SER A 230 -12.39 -11.68 5.75
N THR A 231 -11.99 -12.94 5.59
CA THR A 231 -11.33 -13.72 6.64
C THR A 231 -9.95 -13.16 6.97
N TYR A 232 -9.16 -12.84 5.94
CA TYR A 232 -7.80 -12.36 6.12
C TYR A 232 -7.76 -10.89 6.56
N SER A 233 -8.69 -10.06 6.07
CA SER A 233 -8.87 -8.68 6.54
C SER A 233 -9.22 -8.61 8.02
N MET A 234 -10.02 -9.56 8.56
CA MET A 234 -10.30 -9.64 9.99
C MET A 234 -9.08 -10.09 10.80
N LYS A 235 -8.24 -10.98 10.24
CA LYS A 235 -7.04 -11.44 10.92
C LYS A 235 -5.99 -10.35 11.07
N SER A 236 -5.79 -9.55 10.01
CA SER A 236 -4.77 -8.51 9.99
C SER A 236 -5.20 -7.29 9.18
N PRO A 237 -5.58 -6.20 9.85
CA PRO A 237 -5.71 -4.89 9.20
C PRO A 237 -4.40 -4.39 8.59
N PHE A 238 -3.25 -4.67 9.22
CA PHE A 238 -1.93 -4.33 8.71
C PHE A 238 -1.71 -4.92 7.31
N LEU A 239 -2.05 -6.19 7.11
CA LEU A 239 -1.91 -6.85 5.82
C LEU A 239 -2.65 -6.09 4.72
N VAL A 240 -3.91 -5.68 4.96
CA VAL A 240 -4.72 -4.93 3.97
C VAL A 240 -4.18 -3.52 3.70
N GLU A 241 -3.70 -2.85 4.74
CA GLU A 241 -3.24 -1.46 4.67
C GLU A 241 -1.85 -1.35 4.06
N GLN A 242 -0.97 -2.29 4.39
CA GLN A 242 0.46 -2.20 4.13
C GLN A 242 0.94 -3.16 3.02
N PHE A 243 0.10 -4.03 2.49
CA PHE A 243 0.45 -5.07 1.53
C PHE A 243 1.25 -4.54 0.33
N GLN A 244 0.83 -3.42 -0.23
CA GLN A 244 1.54 -2.83 -1.36
C GLN A 244 2.63 -1.84 -0.94
N GLU A 245 2.44 -1.16 0.17
CA GLU A 245 3.02 0.16 0.46
C GLU A 245 4.08 0.14 1.55
N TYR A 246 4.12 -0.93 2.34
CA TYR A 246 5.11 -1.03 3.41
C TYR A 246 6.54 -0.95 2.85
N PHE A 247 7.35 -0.10 3.47
CA PHE A 247 8.65 0.31 2.92
C PHE A 247 9.66 -0.83 2.78
N LEU A 248 9.53 -1.92 3.54
CA LEU A 248 10.46 -3.04 3.56
C LEU A 248 9.69 -4.39 3.49
N GLY A 249 9.48 -4.88 2.29
CA GLY A 249 8.76 -6.13 2.01
C GLY A 249 7.30 -5.95 1.60
N GLY A 250 6.80 -4.72 1.35
CA GLY A 250 5.57 -4.53 0.58
C GLY A 250 5.78 -4.82 -0.91
N LEU A 251 4.70 -5.01 -1.68
CA LEU A 251 4.79 -5.37 -3.11
C LEU A 251 5.68 -4.44 -3.92
N ASP A 252 5.59 -3.14 -3.66
CA ASP A 252 6.37 -2.14 -4.39
C ASP A 252 7.86 -2.21 -4.06
N ASP A 253 8.20 -2.47 -2.80
CA ASP A 253 9.59 -2.67 -2.36
C ASP A 253 10.17 -3.97 -2.93
N MET A 254 9.40 -5.07 -2.89
CA MET A 254 9.81 -6.35 -3.47
C MET A 254 10.02 -6.25 -4.99
N ALA A 255 9.19 -5.49 -5.71
CA ALA A 255 9.37 -5.25 -7.14
C ALA A 255 10.62 -4.39 -7.42
N PHE A 256 10.92 -3.40 -6.60
CA PHE A 256 12.17 -2.63 -6.69
C PHE A 256 13.40 -3.53 -6.50
N TRP A 257 13.43 -4.38 -5.49
CA TRP A 257 14.53 -5.31 -5.26
C TRP A 257 14.66 -6.33 -6.38
N SER A 258 13.53 -6.74 -7.01
CA SER A 258 13.56 -7.57 -8.21
C SER A 258 14.25 -6.87 -9.37
N THR A 259 14.03 -5.58 -9.59
CA THR A 259 14.77 -4.84 -10.64
C THR A 259 16.28 -4.79 -10.35
N ASN A 260 16.66 -4.69 -9.07
CA ASN A 260 18.08 -4.67 -8.67
C ASN A 260 18.76 -6.02 -8.92
N ILE A 261 18.14 -7.13 -8.50
CA ILE A 261 18.71 -8.45 -8.73
C ILE A 261 18.78 -8.79 -10.22
N TYR A 262 17.86 -8.27 -11.04
CA TYR A 262 17.93 -8.47 -12.51
C TYR A 262 19.16 -7.82 -13.11
N ARG A 263 19.53 -6.61 -12.67
CA ARG A 263 20.76 -5.92 -13.09
C ARG A 263 22.01 -6.71 -12.68
N LEU A 264 22.03 -7.27 -11.49
CA LEU A 264 23.13 -8.10 -11.01
C LEU A 264 23.18 -9.42 -11.77
N THR A 265 22.06 -10.07 -12.05
CA THR A 265 21.95 -11.32 -12.79
C THR A 265 22.43 -11.14 -14.24
N SER A 266 22.01 -10.07 -14.92
CA SER A 266 22.48 -9.77 -16.27
C SER A 266 24.00 -9.53 -16.30
N PHE A 267 24.51 -8.73 -15.36
CA PHE A 267 25.94 -8.49 -15.21
C PHE A 267 26.72 -9.80 -15.01
N MET A 268 26.26 -10.68 -14.11
CA MET A 268 26.92 -11.96 -13.85
C MET A 268 26.84 -12.92 -15.03
N LEU A 269 25.76 -12.92 -15.79
CA LEU A 269 25.62 -13.73 -17.03
C LEU A 269 26.61 -13.28 -18.12
N GLU A 270 26.84 -11.98 -18.27
CA GLU A 270 27.75 -11.42 -19.26
C GLU A 270 29.22 -11.49 -18.81
N ASN A 271 29.53 -11.08 -17.58
CA ASN A 271 30.88 -10.88 -17.10
C ASN A 271 31.42 -12.01 -16.20
N GLY A 272 30.52 -12.87 -15.70
CA GLY A 272 30.87 -13.88 -14.69
C GLY A 272 30.69 -13.36 -13.27
N THR A 273 31.05 -14.19 -12.29
CA THR A 273 30.81 -13.93 -10.87
C THR A 273 32.11 -13.60 -10.10
N SER A 274 33.26 -13.53 -10.79
CA SER A 274 34.58 -13.28 -10.15
C SER A 274 34.67 -11.95 -9.41
N ASP A 275 33.98 -10.93 -9.94
CA ASP A 275 34.01 -9.56 -9.42
C ASP A 275 32.81 -9.25 -8.51
N CYS A 276 32.12 -10.30 -8.05
CA CYS A 276 30.95 -10.20 -7.19
C CYS A 276 31.23 -10.81 -5.81
N HIS A 277 30.74 -10.12 -4.78
CA HIS A 277 30.58 -10.69 -3.45
C HIS A 277 29.22 -11.38 -3.39
N LEU A 278 29.22 -12.69 -3.15
CA LEU A 278 28.04 -13.56 -3.20
C LEU A 278 27.73 -14.15 -1.80
N PRO A 279 27.15 -13.38 -0.87
CA PRO A 279 26.70 -13.92 0.42
C PRO A 279 25.55 -14.90 0.21
N GLU A 280 25.23 -15.72 1.21
CA GLU A 280 24.13 -16.69 1.12
C GLU A 280 22.80 -15.98 0.82
N ASN A 281 22.53 -14.86 1.48
CA ASN A 281 21.32 -14.07 1.26
C ASN A 281 21.46 -13.21 -0.02
N PRO A 282 20.58 -13.42 -1.03
CA PRO A 282 20.69 -12.74 -2.34
C PRO A 282 20.47 -11.23 -2.28
N LEU A 283 19.79 -10.72 -1.24
CA LEU A 283 19.56 -9.28 -1.06
C LEU A 283 20.87 -8.50 -0.86
N PHE A 284 21.93 -9.16 -0.42
CA PHE A 284 23.23 -8.56 -0.11
C PHE A 284 24.30 -8.84 -1.18
N ILE A 285 23.92 -9.31 -2.36
CA ILE A 285 24.87 -9.49 -3.48
C ILE A 285 25.35 -8.12 -3.95
N THR A 286 26.68 -8.02 -4.17
CA THR A 286 27.31 -6.82 -4.77
C THR A 286 28.36 -7.20 -5.76
N CYS A 287 28.49 -6.43 -6.87
CA CYS A 287 29.52 -6.64 -7.87
C CYS A 287 30.39 -5.37 -8.00
N ASP A 288 31.71 -5.55 -8.18
CA ASP A 288 32.67 -4.44 -8.29
C ASP A 288 32.35 -3.58 -9.52
N GLY A 289 32.39 -2.23 -9.31
CA GLY A 289 31.93 -1.24 -10.30
C GLY A 289 30.54 -0.68 -10.04
N ARG A 290 29.74 -1.30 -9.17
CA ARG A 290 28.41 -0.81 -8.76
C ARG A 290 28.28 -0.92 -7.23
N ARG A 291 29.18 -0.27 -6.48
CA ARG A 291 29.21 -0.33 -4.99
C ARG A 291 27.97 0.32 -4.39
N ASN A 292 27.15 -0.51 -3.76
CA ASN A 292 26.30 -0.10 -2.65
C ASN A 292 26.95 -0.63 -1.35
N HIS A 293 27.30 0.26 -0.42
CA HIS A 293 27.85 -0.10 0.87
C HIS A 293 26.81 -0.80 1.74
N ILE A 294 27.16 -1.97 2.29
CA ILE A 294 26.25 -2.79 3.10
C ILE A 294 26.84 -3.09 4.46
N LEU A 295 26.00 -2.99 5.48
CA LEU A 295 26.27 -3.35 6.88
C LEU A 295 25.94 -4.84 7.15
N GLY A 296 26.87 -5.48 7.82
CA GLY A 296 26.77 -6.58 8.80
C GLY A 296 25.89 -7.80 8.52
N SER A 297 26.53 -8.97 8.43
CA SER A 297 25.86 -10.27 8.37
C SER A 297 25.28 -10.68 9.73
N SER A 298 24.00 -11.01 9.80
CA SER A 298 23.40 -11.76 10.91
C SER A 298 23.14 -13.21 10.51
N LYS A 299 23.37 -14.14 11.45
CA LYS A 299 23.16 -15.57 11.22
C LYS A 299 21.67 -15.89 11.10
N VAL A 300 21.31 -16.60 10.05
CA VAL A 300 19.94 -17.09 9.79
C VAL A 300 19.61 -18.23 10.75
N GLN A 301 18.52 -18.12 11.50
CA GLN A 301 17.92 -19.23 12.25
C GLN A 301 16.97 -20.02 11.34
N LYS A 302 17.23 -21.32 11.22
CA LYS A 302 16.31 -22.26 10.54
C LYS A 302 15.14 -22.60 11.48
N ASN A 303 13.94 -22.41 10.99
CA ASN A 303 12.72 -22.87 11.68
C ASN A 303 12.10 -24.02 10.88
N ASP A 304 12.01 -25.19 11.52
CA ASP A 304 11.36 -26.38 10.97
C ASP A 304 9.84 -26.31 11.23
N PHE A 305 9.04 -26.35 10.18
CA PHE A 305 7.59 -26.45 10.28
C PHE A 305 7.07 -27.71 9.56
N HIS A 306 6.29 -28.50 10.25
CA HIS A 306 5.61 -29.68 9.70
C HIS A 306 4.12 -29.38 9.44
N GLY A 307 3.73 -29.39 8.19
CA GLY A 307 2.33 -29.36 7.74
C GLY A 307 1.99 -30.57 6.88
N ASN A 308 0.85 -31.22 7.16
CA ASN A 308 0.42 -32.45 6.48
C ASN A 308 -0.75 -32.15 5.53
N LEU A 309 -0.47 -31.93 4.24
CA LEU A 309 -1.43 -32.24 3.17
C LEU A 309 -0.69 -32.52 1.86
N THR A 310 -1.12 -33.56 1.17
CA THR A 310 -0.48 -33.97 -0.10
C THR A 310 -1.55 -34.21 -1.14
N MET A 311 -1.45 -33.57 -2.28
CA MET A 311 -2.21 -33.90 -3.48
C MET A 311 -1.55 -35.08 -4.23
N PHE A 312 -2.38 -35.96 -4.75
CA PHE A 312 -1.93 -37.07 -5.56
C PHE A 312 -2.33 -36.86 -7.02
N ILE A 313 -1.35 -36.79 -7.92
CA ILE A 313 -1.60 -36.80 -9.37
C ILE A 313 -1.81 -38.24 -9.81
N ARG A 314 -2.94 -38.51 -10.50
CA ARG A 314 -3.16 -39.80 -11.20
C ARG A 314 -2.29 -39.84 -12.46
N LYS A 315 -1.72 -41.01 -12.78
CA LYS A 315 -0.87 -41.24 -13.96
C LYS A 315 -1.46 -40.75 -15.29
N ASP A 316 -2.79 -40.65 -15.36
CA ASP A 316 -3.51 -40.27 -16.60
C ASP A 316 -3.39 -38.78 -16.96
N ILE A 317 -3.05 -37.92 -16.01
CA ILE A 317 -2.92 -36.47 -16.23
C ILE A 317 -1.66 -36.14 -17.03
N ARG A 318 -0.60 -36.94 -16.91
CA ARG A 318 0.67 -36.73 -17.63
C ARG A 318 0.56 -36.92 -19.15
N LYS A 319 -0.48 -37.56 -19.65
CA LYS A 319 -0.66 -37.80 -21.10
C LYS A 319 -0.88 -36.51 -21.91
N ASN A 320 -1.20 -35.40 -21.27
CA ASN A 320 -1.51 -34.13 -21.92
C ASN A 320 -0.37 -33.09 -21.79
N LEU A 321 0.82 -33.50 -21.31
CA LEU A 321 1.95 -32.60 -21.19
C LEU A 321 2.73 -32.61 -22.49
N ASN A 322 3.14 -31.41 -22.95
CA ASN A 322 3.92 -31.27 -24.18
C ASN A 322 5.42 -31.19 -23.85
N TYR A 323 6.12 -32.30 -24.01
CA TYR A 323 7.57 -32.40 -23.77
C TYR A 323 8.35 -31.84 -24.96
N THR A 324 9.41 -31.12 -24.65
CA THR A 324 10.45 -30.70 -25.59
C THR A 324 11.74 -31.47 -25.31
N GLU A 325 12.79 -31.27 -26.11
CA GLU A 325 14.08 -31.88 -25.87
C GLU A 325 14.68 -31.49 -24.49
N ARG A 326 14.50 -30.24 -24.05
CA ARG A 326 15.08 -29.70 -22.81
C ARG A 326 14.11 -29.48 -21.67
N GLY A 327 12.82 -29.42 -21.92
CA GLY A 327 11.85 -29.11 -20.91
C GLY A 327 10.42 -29.58 -21.16
N VAL A 328 9.47 -29.01 -20.45
CA VAL A 328 8.06 -29.35 -20.58
C VAL A 328 7.22 -28.09 -20.59
N PHE A 329 6.15 -28.08 -21.42
CA PHE A 329 5.11 -27.07 -21.38
C PHE A 329 3.88 -27.59 -20.66
N TYR A 330 3.36 -26.76 -19.77
CA TYR A 330 2.02 -26.88 -19.20
C TYR A 330 1.07 -25.95 -19.93
N SER A 331 -0.18 -26.31 -20.07
CA SER A 331 -1.20 -25.49 -20.71
C SER A 331 -2.58 -25.71 -20.11
N THR A 332 -3.34 -24.64 -19.94
CA THR A 332 -4.75 -24.72 -19.53
C THR A 332 -5.67 -25.31 -20.60
N GLY A 333 -5.18 -25.49 -21.84
CA GLY A 333 -5.96 -25.99 -22.97
C GLY A 333 -7.05 -24.99 -23.38
N SER A 334 -8.25 -25.52 -23.70
CA SER A 334 -9.43 -24.71 -24.02
C SER A 334 -10.10 -24.12 -22.77
N TRP A 335 -9.61 -24.46 -21.59
CA TRP A 335 -10.11 -23.95 -20.34
C TRP A 335 -9.45 -22.58 -20.06
N ALA A 336 -10.20 -21.53 -20.35
CA ALA A 336 -9.74 -20.17 -20.09
C ALA A 336 -10.30 -19.67 -18.76
N PRO A 337 -9.48 -19.22 -17.82
CA PRO A 337 -9.96 -18.56 -16.59
C PRO A 337 -10.94 -17.41 -16.89
N GLU A 338 -10.75 -16.71 -18.01
CA GLU A 338 -11.64 -15.64 -18.48
C GLU A 338 -13.09 -16.10 -18.69
N SER A 339 -13.30 -17.33 -19.17
CA SER A 339 -14.68 -17.85 -19.35
C SER A 339 -15.37 -18.08 -18.02
N VAL A 340 -14.61 -18.42 -16.98
CA VAL A 340 -15.15 -18.58 -15.62
C VAL A 340 -15.36 -17.21 -14.98
N THR A 341 -14.42 -16.29 -15.14
CA THR A 341 -14.54 -14.89 -14.69
C THR A 341 -15.74 -14.23 -15.37
N PHE A 342 -15.93 -14.42 -16.68
CA PHE A 342 -17.10 -13.92 -17.43
C PHE A 342 -18.41 -14.55 -16.94
N MET A 343 -18.45 -15.82 -16.64
CA MET A 343 -19.61 -16.48 -16.04
C MET A 343 -19.92 -15.91 -14.65
N TYR A 344 -18.91 -15.67 -13.81
CA TYR A 344 -19.07 -15.05 -12.49
C TYR A 344 -19.56 -13.60 -12.62
N GLN A 345 -18.98 -12.80 -13.50
CA GLN A 345 -19.40 -11.42 -13.75
C GLN A 345 -20.85 -11.35 -14.27
N ASN A 346 -21.26 -12.27 -15.14
CA ASN A 346 -22.64 -12.34 -15.59
C ASN A 346 -23.60 -12.82 -14.49
N LEU A 347 -23.18 -13.78 -13.67
CA LEU A 347 -23.96 -14.21 -12.51
C LEU A 347 -24.07 -13.05 -11.50
N GLU A 348 -23.01 -12.34 -11.24
CA GLU A 348 -23.00 -11.14 -10.40
C GLU A 348 -23.93 -10.05 -10.92
N ARG A 349 -23.86 -9.74 -12.23
CA ARG A 349 -24.75 -8.77 -12.86
C ARG A 349 -26.22 -9.16 -12.73
N ASN A 350 -26.54 -10.44 -12.96
CA ASN A 350 -27.90 -10.95 -12.85
C ASN A 350 -28.41 -10.95 -11.41
N LEU A 351 -27.55 -11.28 -10.43
CA LEU A 351 -27.90 -11.20 -9.01
C LEU A 351 -28.04 -9.75 -8.55
N ARG A 352 -27.19 -8.83 -9.00
CA ARG A 352 -27.36 -7.38 -8.74
C ARG A 352 -28.69 -6.88 -9.29
N MET A 353 -29.08 -7.28 -10.51
CA MET A 353 -30.40 -6.92 -11.08
C MET A 353 -31.59 -7.53 -10.32
N MET A 354 -31.43 -8.74 -9.77
CA MET A 354 -32.48 -9.39 -8.96
C MET A 354 -32.65 -8.76 -7.58
N PHE A 355 -31.56 -8.26 -6.98
CA PHE A 355 -31.57 -7.69 -5.63
C PHE A 355 -31.54 -6.17 -5.59
N SER A 356 -31.19 -5.50 -6.68
CA SER A 356 -31.47 -4.08 -6.86
C SER A 356 -32.96 -3.91 -7.15
N GLY A 357 -33.75 -3.90 -6.11
CA GLY A 357 -35.05 -3.27 -6.20
C GLY A 357 -34.84 -1.87 -6.78
N SER A 358 -35.70 -1.41 -7.67
CA SER A 358 -35.73 -0.09 -8.26
C SER A 358 -35.73 1.01 -7.16
N SER A 359 -34.61 1.23 -6.51
CA SER A 359 -34.41 2.42 -5.71
C SER A 359 -34.06 3.53 -6.68
N GLN A 360 -34.97 4.47 -6.86
CA GLN A 360 -34.59 5.78 -7.36
C GLN A 360 -33.35 6.19 -6.58
N THR A 361 -32.25 6.47 -7.29
CA THR A 361 -31.03 7.00 -6.68
C THR A 361 -31.43 8.26 -5.90
N PRO A 362 -31.14 8.34 -4.60
CA PRO A 362 -31.47 9.56 -3.86
C PRO A 362 -30.84 10.77 -4.56
N LEU A 363 -31.53 11.90 -4.60
CA LEU A 363 -31.04 13.17 -5.16
C LEU A 363 -29.68 13.61 -4.59
N LYS A 364 -29.27 13.05 -3.44
CA LYS A 364 -28.00 13.29 -2.75
C LYS A 364 -26.78 12.59 -3.40
N HIS A 365 -26.98 11.63 -4.29
CA HIS A 365 -25.89 10.86 -4.87
C HIS A 365 -25.31 11.59 -6.08
N VAL A 366 -24.03 11.96 -5.99
CA VAL A 366 -23.28 12.59 -7.07
C VAL A 366 -22.29 11.56 -7.64
N SER A 367 -22.56 11.08 -8.84
CA SER A 367 -21.74 10.05 -9.52
C SER A 367 -20.86 10.62 -10.63
N SER A 368 -21.12 11.84 -11.07
CA SER A 368 -20.40 12.46 -12.20
C SER A 368 -19.54 13.61 -11.71
N PRO A 369 -18.20 13.48 -11.74
CA PRO A 369 -17.30 14.59 -11.48
C PRO A 369 -17.37 15.62 -12.60
N SER A 370 -17.05 16.88 -12.31
CA SER A 370 -16.93 17.95 -13.30
C SER A 370 -15.69 17.80 -14.18
N ALA A 371 -14.64 17.17 -13.66
CA ALA A 371 -13.42 16.81 -14.37
C ALA A 371 -12.72 15.62 -13.71
N SER A 372 -11.86 14.93 -14.46
CA SER A 372 -11.01 13.87 -13.95
C SER A 372 -9.59 14.02 -14.47
N TYR A 373 -8.59 13.95 -13.58
CA TYR A 373 -7.19 14.04 -13.92
C TYR A 373 -6.52 12.68 -13.70
N PHE A 374 -5.64 12.27 -14.61
CA PHE A 374 -5.05 10.94 -14.62
C PHE A 374 -3.60 10.95 -15.13
N LEU A 375 -2.96 9.79 -15.06
CA LEU A 375 -1.63 9.53 -15.62
C LEU A 375 -1.68 8.30 -16.51
N SER A 376 -0.92 8.33 -17.60
CA SER A 376 -0.75 7.18 -18.51
C SER A 376 0.39 6.24 -18.10
N VAL A 377 0.99 6.43 -16.92
CA VAL A 377 2.07 5.60 -16.36
C VAL A 377 1.49 4.64 -15.31
N PRO A 378 1.67 3.31 -15.47
CA PRO A 378 1.13 2.36 -14.50
C PRO A 378 1.80 2.50 -13.13
N TYR A 379 1.05 2.15 -12.09
CA TYR A 379 1.47 2.16 -10.68
C TYR A 379 1.91 3.53 -10.12
N ALA A 380 1.64 4.63 -10.81
CA ALA A 380 2.08 5.97 -10.43
C ALA A 380 1.45 6.47 -9.13
N ARG A 381 0.24 5.98 -8.77
CA ARG A 381 -0.49 6.34 -7.54
C ARG A 381 -0.77 7.83 -7.41
N LEU A 382 -1.25 8.43 -8.49
CA LEU A 382 -1.70 9.82 -8.51
C LEU A 382 -2.78 10.04 -7.45
N GLY A 383 -2.64 11.11 -6.67
CA GLY A 383 -3.57 11.42 -5.58
C GLY A 383 -3.24 10.71 -4.26
N TRP A 384 -2.03 10.20 -4.10
CA TRP A 384 -1.54 9.67 -2.82
C TRP A 384 -1.68 10.70 -1.70
N VAL A 385 -1.28 11.92 -1.99
CA VAL A 385 -1.43 13.10 -1.14
C VAL A 385 -1.79 14.28 -2.02
N MET A 386 -2.57 15.21 -1.48
CA MET A 386 -2.92 16.46 -2.14
C MET A 386 -2.79 17.61 -1.15
N ALA A 387 -2.41 18.78 -1.66
CA ALA A 387 -2.41 20.04 -0.94
C ALA A 387 -3.06 21.13 -1.81
N SER A 388 -3.63 22.14 -1.17
CA SER A 388 -4.22 23.30 -1.85
C SER A 388 -3.68 24.57 -1.23
N ALA A 389 -3.16 25.46 -2.08
CA ALA A 389 -2.66 26.77 -1.69
C ALA A 389 -2.57 27.67 -2.93
N ASP A 390 -2.63 28.97 -2.74
CA ASP A 390 -2.40 29.97 -3.79
C ASP A 390 -0.88 30.10 -4.04
N LEU A 391 -0.36 29.30 -4.98
CA LEU A 391 1.08 29.26 -5.28
C LEU A 391 1.53 30.40 -6.18
N ASN A 392 0.65 30.88 -7.04
CA ASN A 392 0.93 31.94 -8.01
C ASN A 392 0.48 33.33 -7.53
N GLN A 393 -0.12 33.42 -6.32
CA GLN A 393 -0.63 34.64 -5.68
C GLN A 393 -1.67 35.40 -6.52
N ASP A 394 -2.54 34.64 -7.24
CA ASP A 394 -3.64 35.21 -8.01
C ASP A 394 -4.95 35.33 -7.21
N GLY A 395 -4.95 34.88 -5.96
CA GLY A 395 -6.10 34.89 -5.07
C GLY A 395 -6.98 33.64 -5.14
N HIS A 396 -6.56 32.63 -5.91
CA HIS A 396 -7.23 31.33 -6.05
C HIS A 396 -6.34 30.21 -5.51
N SER A 397 -6.93 29.23 -4.86
CA SER A 397 -6.17 28.08 -4.37
C SER A 397 -5.86 27.12 -5.52
N ASP A 398 -4.60 26.81 -5.71
CA ASP A 398 -4.11 25.83 -6.68
C ASP A 398 -4.08 24.44 -6.09
N LEU A 399 -3.96 23.42 -6.93
CA LEU A 399 -3.88 22.02 -6.54
C LEU A 399 -2.47 21.48 -6.74
N VAL A 400 -1.90 20.91 -5.67
CA VAL A 400 -0.64 20.17 -5.71
C VAL A 400 -0.90 18.70 -5.41
N VAL A 401 -0.38 17.80 -6.24
CA VAL A 401 -0.68 16.37 -6.18
C VAL A 401 0.57 15.52 -6.22
N GLY A 402 0.70 14.62 -5.25
CA GLY A 402 1.76 13.62 -5.23
C GLY A 402 1.39 12.34 -5.99
N ALA A 403 2.39 11.79 -6.69
CA ALA A 403 2.36 10.50 -7.36
C ALA A 403 3.65 9.72 -7.04
N PRO A 404 3.80 9.19 -5.82
CA PRO A 404 5.05 8.60 -5.32
C PRO A 404 5.45 7.30 -6.02
N GLY A 405 4.50 6.62 -6.67
CA GLY A 405 4.76 5.43 -7.47
C GLY A 405 5.19 5.73 -8.91
N TYR A 406 5.24 7.01 -9.31
CA TYR A 406 5.66 7.35 -10.66
C TYR A 406 7.03 6.75 -10.98
N SER A 407 7.11 6.05 -12.09
CA SER A 407 8.32 5.36 -12.54
C SER A 407 8.63 5.76 -13.97
N HIS A 408 9.91 5.74 -14.28
CA HIS A 408 10.41 5.90 -15.64
C HIS A 408 11.24 4.65 -15.99
N PRO A 409 11.37 4.25 -17.25
CA PRO A 409 12.25 3.14 -17.61
C PRO A 409 13.64 3.26 -16.96
N GLY A 410 14.04 2.24 -16.21
CA GLY A 410 15.28 2.23 -15.43
C GLY A 410 15.26 2.96 -14.07
N LEU A 411 14.21 3.71 -13.76
CA LEU A 411 14.06 4.49 -12.54
C LEU A 411 12.73 4.14 -11.84
N PHE A 412 12.72 3.03 -11.11
CA PHE A 412 11.54 2.53 -10.41
C PHE A 412 11.18 3.44 -9.24
N GLN A 413 9.90 3.88 -9.14
CA GLN A 413 9.32 4.68 -8.06
C GLN A 413 10.16 5.91 -7.63
N ILE A 414 10.63 6.68 -8.59
CA ILE A 414 11.28 7.96 -8.30
C ILE A 414 10.30 8.99 -7.74
N GLY A 415 9.02 8.87 -8.11
CA GLY A 415 7.94 9.76 -7.71
C GLY A 415 7.94 11.11 -8.42
N ARG A 416 6.74 11.69 -8.51
CA ARG A 416 6.49 13.04 -9.07
C ARG A 416 5.50 13.83 -8.24
N VAL A 417 5.54 15.13 -8.39
CA VAL A 417 4.54 16.09 -7.90
C VAL A 417 4.07 16.93 -9.07
N TYR A 418 2.77 17.10 -9.19
CA TYR A 418 2.10 17.88 -10.23
C TYR A 418 1.43 19.10 -9.63
N ILE A 419 1.52 20.24 -10.34
CA ILE A 419 0.90 21.51 -9.94
C ILE A 419 -0.12 21.88 -11.01
N ILE A 420 -1.34 22.16 -10.58
CA ILE A 420 -2.46 22.58 -11.44
C ILE A 420 -2.97 23.89 -10.89
N TYR A 421 -2.76 25.00 -11.65
CA TYR A 421 -3.29 26.31 -11.27
C TYR A 421 -4.79 26.36 -11.52
N SER A 422 -5.48 26.99 -10.60
CA SER A 422 -6.88 27.33 -10.72
C SER A 422 -7.07 28.75 -11.29
N ASN A 423 -8.29 29.15 -11.47
CA ASN A 423 -8.68 30.50 -11.87
C ASN A 423 -10.02 30.90 -11.21
N ASP A 424 -10.62 32.05 -11.60
CA ASP A 424 -11.92 32.50 -11.08
C ASP A 424 -13.01 31.40 -11.06
N LEU A 425 -13.00 30.50 -12.07
CA LEU A 425 -13.98 29.41 -12.22
C LEU A 425 -13.56 28.11 -11.50
N GLY A 426 -12.38 28.08 -10.86
CA GLY A 426 -11.78 26.92 -10.21
C GLY A 426 -10.80 26.15 -11.09
N LEU A 427 -10.62 24.88 -10.80
CA LEU A 427 -9.75 23.97 -11.53
C LEU A 427 -10.26 23.73 -12.96
N PRO A 428 -9.38 23.43 -13.92
CA PRO A 428 -9.77 23.15 -15.31
C PRO A 428 -10.91 22.13 -15.42
N PRO A 429 -12.07 22.47 -16.06
CA PRO A 429 -13.25 21.61 -16.11
C PRO A 429 -13.17 20.55 -17.24
N ILE A 430 -11.97 20.08 -17.56
CA ILE A 430 -11.71 19.08 -18.61
C ILE A 430 -10.86 17.94 -18.04
N ASN A 431 -10.93 16.78 -18.66
CA ASN A 431 -10.09 15.65 -18.26
C ASN A 431 -8.66 15.89 -18.74
N LEU A 432 -7.67 15.73 -17.85
CA LEU A 432 -6.25 16.03 -18.12
C LEU A 432 -5.37 14.81 -17.89
N ASP A 433 -4.46 14.57 -18.84
CA ASP A 433 -3.28 13.74 -18.61
C ASP A 433 -2.16 14.64 -18.02
N LEU A 434 -1.93 14.51 -16.72
CA LEU A 434 -1.05 15.43 -16.00
C LEU A 434 0.41 15.38 -16.44
N ASP A 435 0.87 14.28 -17.03
CA ASP A 435 2.22 14.22 -17.60
C ASP A 435 2.40 15.17 -18.80
N LYS A 436 1.31 15.56 -19.45
CA LYS A 436 1.32 16.42 -20.63
C LYS A 436 0.81 17.83 -20.36
N GLU A 437 -0.11 17.97 -19.42
CA GLU A 437 -0.96 19.15 -19.30
C GLU A 437 -0.87 19.84 -17.93
N ALA A 438 -0.11 19.29 -16.97
CA ALA A 438 0.14 19.98 -15.70
C ALA A 438 0.95 21.27 -15.91
N HIS A 439 0.65 22.28 -15.11
CA HIS A 439 1.35 23.58 -15.16
C HIS A 439 2.77 23.52 -14.59
N GLY A 440 3.02 22.61 -13.64
CA GLY A 440 4.32 22.36 -13.05
C GLY A 440 4.51 20.88 -12.70
N ILE A 441 5.75 20.39 -12.86
CA ILE A 441 6.14 19.02 -12.53
C ILE A 441 7.46 19.05 -11.76
N LEU A 442 7.47 18.46 -10.56
CA LEU A 442 8.69 18.17 -9.82
C LEU A 442 8.91 16.65 -9.80
N GLN A 443 10.14 16.21 -9.87
CA GLN A 443 10.50 14.79 -9.94
C GLN A 443 11.57 14.44 -8.91
N GLY A 444 11.47 13.26 -8.32
CA GLY A 444 12.46 12.70 -7.40
C GLY A 444 13.80 12.39 -8.08
N PHE A 445 14.82 12.17 -7.26
CA PHE A 445 16.20 11.96 -7.73
C PHE A 445 16.69 10.52 -7.53
N GLN A 446 16.07 9.77 -6.61
CA GLN A 446 16.55 8.44 -6.25
C GLN A 446 15.51 7.37 -6.60
N PRO A 447 15.92 6.26 -7.23
CA PRO A 447 15.04 5.12 -7.44
C PRO A 447 14.44 4.65 -6.10
N SER A 448 13.17 4.30 -6.14
CA SER A 448 12.38 3.92 -4.96
C SER A 448 12.35 4.95 -3.82
N GLY A 449 12.75 6.20 -4.07
CA GLY A 449 12.68 7.27 -3.07
C GLY A 449 11.26 7.70 -2.72
N ARG A 450 10.30 7.42 -3.61
CA ARG A 450 8.87 7.73 -3.45
C ARG A 450 8.62 9.22 -3.20
N PHE A 451 9.29 10.07 -3.98
CA PHE A 451 9.09 11.53 -3.95
C PHE A 451 7.62 11.88 -4.20
N GLY A 452 7.06 12.79 -3.41
CA GLY A 452 5.64 13.15 -3.47
C GLY A 452 4.75 12.29 -2.55
N SER A 453 5.34 11.60 -1.56
CA SER A 453 4.57 10.86 -0.54
C SER A 453 3.91 11.78 0.50
N ALA A 454 4.45 12.96 0.73
CA ALA A 454 3.87 13.99 1.59
C ALA A 454 4.12 15.38 1.00
N LEU A 455 3.23 16.33 1.28
CA LEU A 455 3.27 17.70 0.78
C LEU A 455 2.90 18.68 1.90
N ALA A 456 3.59 19.80 1.97
CA ALA A 456 3.19 20.96 2.77
C ALA A 456 3.58 22.26 2.07
N VAL A 457 2.69 23.24 2.10
CA VAL A 457 2.97 24.60 1.60
C VAL A 457 3.25 25.49 2.79
N VAL A 458 4.40 26.16 2.78
CA VAL A 458 4.90 26.97 3.89
C VAL A 458 5.81 28.07 3.33
N ASP A 459 5.74 29.29 3.85
CA ASP A 459 6.75 30.33 3.57
C ASP A 459 7.95 30.09 4.51
N PHE A 460 8.80 29.14 4.13
CA PHE A 460 9.89 28.67 4.98
C PHE A 460 11.04 29.66 5.11
N ASN A 461 11.25 30.48 4.08
CA ASN A 461 12.32 31.48 4.03
C ASN A 461 11.87 32.88 4.48
N LYS A 462 10.58 33.05 4.84
CA LYS A 462 9.96 34.32 5.27
C LYS A 462 10.10 35.45 4.24
N ASP A 463 10.00 35.15 2.96
CA ASP A 463 10.01 36.14 1.88
C ASP A 463 8.61 36.57 1.40
N GLY A 464 7.56 35.98 1.99
CA GLY A 464 6.15 36.24 1.67
C GLY A 464 5.64 35.47 0.48
N LEU A 465 6.43 34.52 -0.07
CA LEU A 465 6.04 33.65 -1.16
C LEU A 465 5.83 32.21 -0.65
N PRO A 466 4.85 31.47 -1.18
CA PRO A 466 4.62 30.09 -0.76
C PRO A 466 5.71 29.17 -1.31
N ASP A 467 6.41 28.46 -0.42
CA ASP A 467 7.34 27.38 -0.76
C ASP A 467 6.65 26.05 -0.67
N LEU A 468 7.19 25.04 -1.36
CA LEU A 468 6.65 23.68 -1.34
C LEU A 468 7.65 22.70 -0.70
N ALA A 469 7.26 22.08 0.40
CA ALA A 469 7.97 20.95 0.99
C ALA A 469 7.41 19.62 0.48
N VAL A 470 8.30 18.71 0.06
CA VAL A 470 7.97 17.41 -0.54
C VAL A 470 8.71 16.28 0.20
N GLY A 471 7.96 15.28 0.67
CA GLY A 471 8.49 14.10 1.34
C GLY A 471 8.86 12.99 0.36
N ALA A 472 9.99 12.32 0.66
CA ALA A 472 10.48 11.14 -0.05
C ALA A 472 10.97 10.08 0.98
N PRO A 473 10.05 9.36 1.65
CA PRO A 473 10.35 8.57 2.83
C PRO A 473 11.19 7.32 2.57
N SER A 474 11.28 6.84 1.34
CA SER A 474 12.04 5.65 0.99
C SER A 474 13.42 5.95 0.38
N VAL A 475 13.89 7.19 0.44
CA VAL A 475 15.28 7.53 0.09
C VAL A 475 16.24 6.66 0.92
N GLY A 476 17.26 6.07 0.27
CA GLY A 476 18.17 5.10 0.89
C GLY A 476 17.73 3.63 0.75
N SER A 477 16.63 3.35 0.04
CA SER A 477 16.15 1.97 -0.19
C SER A 477 17.22 1.07 -0.81
N GLY A 478 17.98 1.54 -1.80
CA GLY A 478 19.04 0.78 -2.45
C GLY A 478 20.20 0.37 -1.55
N GLN A 479 20.32 0.97 -0.36
CA GLN A 479 21.27 0.60 0.69
C GLN A 479 20.60 -0.05 1.91
N LEU A 480 19.31 -0.39 1.84
CA LEU A 480 18.51 -0.90 2.95
C LEU A 480 18.47 0.04 4.17
N THR A 481 18.72 1.32 3.99
CA THR A 481 18.72 2.30 5.09
C THR A 481 17.37 2.98 5.28
N TYR A 482 16.62 3.26 4.20
CA TYR A 482 15.30 3.90 4.24
C TYR A 482 15.27 5.11 5.18
N ASN A 483 16.31 5.95 5.09
CA ASN A 483 16.44 7.15 5.92
C ASN A 483 15.33 8.16 5.65
N GLY A 484 14.93 8.28 4.38
CA GLY A 484 14.01 9.29 3.93
C GLY A 484 14.62 10.68 3.81
N SER A 485 13.94 11.55 3.11
CA SER A 485 14.32 12.96 2.95
C SER A 485 13.12 13.86 2.73
N VAL A 486 13.25 15.14 3.10
CA VAL A 486 12.30 16.20 2.77
C VAL A 486 13.04 17.25 1.95
N TYR A 487 12.42 17.69 0.86
CA TYR A 487 12.95 18.68 -0.08
C TYR A 487 12.05 19.91 -0.07
N VAL A 488 12.63 21.11 0.14
CA VAL A 488 11.90 22.37 0.10
C VAL A 488 12.31 23.14 -1.16
N TYR A 489 11.31 23.54 -1.94
CA TYR A 489 11.44 24.31 -3.18
C TYR A 489 10.87 25.69 -2.94
N TYR A 490 11.70 26.72 -3.08
CA TYR A 490 11.29 28.11 -2.87
C TYR A 490 10.40 28.61 -4.00
N GLY A 491 9.38 29.34 -3.62
CA GLY A 491 8.51 30.09 -4.52
C GLY A 491 9.22 31.28 -5.18
N SER A 492 8.64 31.78 -6.23
CA SER A 492 9.11 32.98 -6.94
C SER A 492 7.96 33.96 -7.18
N GLN A 493 8.30 35.24 -7.39
CA GLN A 493 7.31 36.27 -7.75
C GLN A 493 6.56 35.98 -9.06
N GLN A 494 7.04 35.03 -9.85
CA GLN A 494 6.39 34.62 -11.09
C GLN A 494 5.40 33.47 -10.89
N GLY A 495 5.17 33.05 -9.64
CA GLY A 495 4.29 31.91 -9.30
C GLY A 495 4.89 30.54 -9.60
N THR A 496 6.18 30.46 -9.90
CA THR A 496 6.87 29.20 -10.20
C THR A 496 7.77 28.78 -9.02
N LEU A 497 7.94 27.48 -8.83
CA LEU A 497 8.87 26.93 -7.85
C LEU A 497 10.29 26.81 -8.43
N SER A 498 11.29 26.81 -7.55
CA SER A 498 12.68 26.54 -7.93
C SER A 498 12.77 25.21 -8.69
N PRO A 499 13.64 25.10 -9.71
CA PRO A 499 13.79 23.86 -10.49
C PRO A 499 14.53 22.75 -9.74
N SER A 500 15.20 23.08 -8.64
CA SER A 500 15.91 22.16 -7.74
C SER A 500 15.63 22.54 -6.28
N PRO A 501 15.69 21.60 -5.34
CA PRO A 501 15.44 21.91 -3.94
C PRO A 501 16.45 22.91 -3.41
N ASN A 502 15.97 23.88 -2.65
CA ASN A 502 16.76 24.85 -1.92
C ASN A 502 17.22 24.29 -0.57
N ILE A 503 16.36 23.50 0.06
CA ILE A 503 16.68 22.81 1.31
C ILE A 503 16.47 21.32 1.14
N THR A 504 17.40 20.56 1.69
CA THR A 504 17.28 19.10 1.83
C THR A 504 17.43 18.74 3.30
N ILE A 505 16.38 18.13 3.87
CA ILE A 505 16.42 17.65 5.25
C ILE A 505 16.51 16.13 5.21
N SER A 506 17.47 15.56 5.92
CA SER A 506 17.71 14.11 5.96
C SER A 506 17.66 13.56 7.39
N CYS A 507 17.53 12.25 7.51
CA CYS A 507 17.65 11.53 8.76
C CYS A 507 18.88 10.61 8.73
N LYS A 508 19.59 10.50 9.84
CA LYS A 508 20.76 9.61 9.96
C LYS A 508 20.38 8.21 10.40
N ASP A 509 19.25 8.06 11.08
CA ASP A 509 18.79 6.78 11.59
C ASP A 509 18.29 5.88 10.46
N THR A 510 18.71 4.62 10.45
CA THR A 510 18.16 3.58 9.57
C THR A 510 16.68 3.37 9.86
N TYR A 511 15.87 3.23 8.81
CA TYR A 511 14.42 3.09 8.86
C TYR A 511 13.69 4.32 9.44
N CYS A 512 14.29 5.48 9.34
CA CYS A 512 13.66 6.73 9.76
C CYS A 512 12.42 7.05 8.90
N ASN A 513 12.48 6.78 7.59
CA ASN A 513 11.42 7.12 6.63
C ASN A 513 10.97 8.59 6.73
N LEU A 514 11.92 9.51 6.85
CA LEU A 514 11.64 10.94 6.97
C LEU A 514 10.83 11.45 5.77
N GLY A 515 9.80 12.23 6.02
CA GLY A 515 8.91 12.74 4.98
C GLY A 515 7.70 11.83 4.69
N TRP A 516 7.32 10.99 5.65
CA TRP A 516 6.05 10.24 5.59
C TRP A 516 4.84 11.15 5.69
N THR A 517 4.87 12.11 6.62
CA THR A 517 3.83 13.13 6.82
C THR A 517 4.48 14.50 6.94
N LEU A 518 3.87 15.52 6.33
CA LEU A 518 4.28 16.92 6.44
C LEU A 518 3.07 17.78 6.83
N LEU A 519 3.34 18.83 7.59
CA LEU A 519 2.34 19.80 8.03
C LEU A 519 2.97 21.19 8.08
N SER A 520 2.20 22.21 7.75
CA SER A 520 2.50 23.61 7.94
C SER A 520 1.73 24.13 9.17
N ALA A 521 2.43 24.57 10.23
CA ALA A 521 1.83 25.07 11.46
C ALA A 521 2.78 26.00 12.20
N ASP A 522 2.27 27.07 12.82
CA ASP A 522 3.06 28.00 13.63
C ASP A 522 3.45 27.34 14.96
N MET A 523 4.71 26.93 15.07
CA MET A 523 5.21 26.15 16.20
C MET A 523 5.88 26.98 17.28
N ASP A 524 6.36 28.20 16.95
CA ASP A 524 7.02 29.08 17.90
C ASP A 524 6.15 30.28 18.34
N GLY A 525 4.99 30.45 17.71
CA GLY A 525 4.01 31.49 18.05
C GLY A 525 4.34 32.86 17.46
N ASP A 526 5.14 32.91 16.39
CA ASP A 526 5.51 34.17 15.73
C ASP A 526 4.49 34.61 14.65
N GLY A 527 3.47 33.81 14.40
CA GLY A 527 2.41 34.07 13.44
C GLY A 527 2.75 33.60 12.01
N GLN A 528 3.90 33.00 11.79
CA GLN A 528 4.31 32.41 10.53
C GLN A 528 4.30 30.89 10.65
N PRO A 529 3.82 30.15 9.63
CA PRO A 529 3.82 28.71 9.68
C PRO A 529 5.24 28.13 9.55
N ASP A 530 5.50 27.09 10.31
CA ASP A 530 6.73 26.30 10.33
C ASP A 530 6.52 24.96 9.63
N LEU A 531 7.61 24.27 9.31
CA LEU A 531 7.58 22.95 8.70
C LEU A 531 7.65 21.85 9.76
N VAL A 532 6.58 21.07 9.89
CA VAL A 532 6.48 19.93 10.80
C VAL A 532 6.51 18.62 10.00
N MET A 533 7.27 17.64 10.49
CA MET A 533 7.49 16.37 9.82
C MET A 533 7.21 15.20 10.76
N GLY A 534 6.43 14.22 10.29
CA GLY A 534 6.20 12.95 10.98
C GLY A 534 6.95 11.80 10.31
N SER A 535 7.55 10.95 11.12
CA SER A 535 8.29 9.75 10.70
C SER A 535 7.87 8.57 11.57
N PRO A 536 6.74 7.90 11.26
CA PRO A 536 6.14 6.89 12.13
C PRO A 536 6.98 5.63 12.29
N PHE A 537 7.81 5.30 11.32
CA PHE A 537 8.67 4.12 11.36
C PHE A 537 10.05 4.38 11.97
N ALA A 538 10.37 5.63 12.28
CA ALA A 538 11.64 5.99 12.91
C ALA A 538 11.84 5.24 14.24
N PRO A 539 13.10 4.87 14.59
CA PRO A 539 13.38 4.16 15.83
C PRO A 539 12.84 4.86 17.07
N GLY A 540 13.05 6.19 17.19
CA GLY A 540 12.55 6.97 18.33
C GLY A 540 13.06 6.49 19.70
N GLY A 541 14.23 5.82 19.72
CA GLY A 541 14.79 5.19 20.91
C GLY A 541 14.32 3.74 21.14
N GLY A 542 13.63 3.14 20.18
CA GLY A 542 13.17 1.74 20.19
C GLY A 542 12.96 1.20 18.79
N LYS A 543 11.85 0.51 18.54
CA LYS A 543 11.48 -0.06 17.23
C LYS A 543 10.19 0.61 16.73
N GLN A 544 10.28 1.38 15.64
CA GLN A 544 9.13 2.06 15.04
C GLN A 544 8.26 2.80 16.08
N ARG A 545 8.89 3.46 17.04
CA ARG A 545 8.17 4.33 17.98
C ARG A 545 7.62 5.56 17.29
N GLY A 546 8.36 6.01 16.27
CA GLY A 546 8.09 7.23 15.53
C GLY A 546 8.69 8.48 16.15
N ILE A 547 8.90 9.48 15.30
CA ILE A 547 9.35 10.83 15.70
C ILE A 547 8.51 11.89 14.99
N VAL A 548 8.33 13.02 15.65
CA VAL A 548 7.83 14.26 15.04
C VAL A 548 8.87 15.34 15.29
N ALA A 549 9.25 16.05 14.25
CA ALA A 549 10.22 17.13 14.29
C ALA A 549 9.70 18.37 13.56
N ALA A 550 10.12 19.55 13.99
CA ALA A 550 9.78 20.81 13.33
C ALA A 550 11.00 21.68 13.17
N PHE A 551 11.08 22.34 12.01
CA PHE A 551 12.02 23.43 11.73
C PHE A 551 11.25 24.73 11.64
N TYR A 552 11.68 25.74 12.40
CA TYR A 552 11.08 27.06 12.37
C TYR A 552 11.45 27.80 11.10
N SER A 553 10.49 28.45 10.50
CA SER A 553 10.69 29.29 9.33
C SER A 553 11.66 30.43 9.65
N ARG A 554 12.60 30.69 8.76
CA ARG A 554 13.69 31.65 9.01
C ARG A 554 14.17 32.31 7.71
N PRO A 555 14.63 33.56 7.78
CA PRO A 555 15.16 34.24 6.60
C PRO A 555 16.27 33.42 5.91
N ARG A 556 16.26 33.46 4.59
CA ARG A 556 17.18 32.72 3.74
C ARG A 556 18.65 32.97 4.11
N GLN A 557 19.38 31.89 4.38
CA GLN A 557 20.82 31.96 4.71
C GLN A 557 21.70 31.63 3.49
N SER A 558 21.26 30.71 2.64
CA SER A 558 21.99 30.31 1.42
C SER A 558 21.01 29.84 0.34
N ASP A 559 21.50 29.73 -0.91
CA ASP A 559 20.69 29.19 -2.02
C ASP A 559 20.44 27.67 -1.94
N LYS A 560 21.33 26.97 -1.26
CA LYS A 560 21.21 25.53 -0.98
C LYS A 560 21.67 25.22 0.42
N GLU A 561 20.83 24.54 1.19
CA GLU A 561 21.11 24.15 2.56
C GLU A 561 20.80 22.66 2.77
N ILE A 562 21.66 21.98 3.51
CA ILE A 562 21.47 20.57 3.90
C ILE A 562 21.35 20.53 5.41
N LEU A 563 20.20 20.05 5.90
CA LEU A 563 19.87 19.94 7.31
C LEU A 563 19.67 18.46 7.69
N THR A 564 19.76 18.19 8.97
CA THR A 564 19.45 16.89 9.53
C THR A 564 18.38 17.00 10.61
N VAL A 565 17.60 15.95 10.80
CA VAL A 565 16.50 15.92 11.80
C VAL A 565 17.00 16.14 13.22
N GLU A 566 18.30 15.92 13.49
CA GLU A 566 18.94 16.20 14.76
C GLU A 566 19.07 17.70 15.05
N GLU A 567 19.06 18.54 14.01
CA GLU A 567 19.15 20.00 14.08
C GLU A 567 17.76 20.66 14.20
N ALA A 568 16.68 19.87 14.28
CA ALA A 568 15.33 20.39 14.40
C ALA A 568 15.13 21.23 15.67
N ASP A 569 14.45 22.36 15.53
CA ASP A 569 14.16 23.30 16.61
C ASP A 569 13.26 22.67 17.69
N TRP A 570 12.33 21.83 17.26
CA TRP A 570 11.44 21.05 18.13
C TRP A 570 11.39 19.59 17.69
N LYS A 571 11.46 18.66 18.66
CA LYS A 571 11.43 17.22 18.37
C LYS A 571 10.88 16.43 19.55
N VAL A 572 10.02 15.44 19.28
CA VAL A 572 9.51 14.46 20.24
C VAL A 572 9.45 13.07 19.61
N SER A 573 9.52 12.03 20.44
CA SER A 573 9.48 10.63 20.03
C SER A 573 8.30 9.92 20.66
N GLY A 574 7.81 8.85 20.02
CA GLY A 574 6.77 7.98 20.57
C GLY A 574 7.23 7.20 21.80
N GLU A 575 6.27 6.76 22.61
CA GLU A 575 6.51 6.09 23.89
C GLU A 575 6.72 4.58 23.74
N GLU A 576 5.96 3.95 22.84
CA GLU A 576 5.83 2.50 22.72
C GLU A 576 6.38 1.99 21.38
N ASP A 577 6.99 0.80 21.38
CA ASP A 577 7.47 0.15 20.17
C ASP A 577 6.29 -0.19 19.24
N PHE A 578 6.47 0.02 17.93
CA PHE A 578 5.45 -0.17 16.89
C PHE A 578 4.16 0.63 17.10
N SER A 579 4.24 1.78 17.77
CA SER A 579 3.08 2.67 17.98
C SER A 579 2.82 3.63 16.82
N TRP A 580 3.77 3.82 15.91
CA TRP A 580 3.70 4.70 14.75
C TRP A 580 3.32 6.14 15.09
N PHE A 581 3.95 6.69 16.11
CA PHE A 581 3.77 8.09 16.48
C PHE A 581 4.23 9.01 15.34
N GLY A 582 3.38 9.99 14.98
CA GLY A 582 3.60 10.85 13.81
C GLY A 582 3.06 10.29 12.49
N TYR A 583 2.20 9.25 12.55
CA TYR A 583 1.53 8.71 11.36
C TYR A 583 0.59 9.73 10.72
N SER A 584 -0.12 10.49 11.53
CA SER A 584 -0.94 11.62 11.11
C SER A 584 -0.61 12.86 11.96
N LEU A 585 -0.65 14.03 11.34
CA LEU A 585 -0.39 15.32 11.96
C LEU A 585 -1.53 16.28 11.63
N HIS A 586 -1.91 17.12 12.61
CA HIS A 586 -2.87 18.19 12.41
C HIS A 586 -2.56 19.37 13.34
N GLY A 587 -2.59 20.58 12.80
CA GLY A 587 -2.41 21.82 13.54
C GLY A 587 -3.72 22.58 13.62
N VAL A 588 -4.07 23.07 14.80
CA VAL A 588 -5.25 23.91 14.99
C VAL A 588 -4.95 25.05 15.96
N THR A 589 -5.41 26.25 15.64
CA THR A 589 -5.30 27.40 16.55
C THR A 589 -6.44 27.38 17.58
N VAL A 590 -6.05 27.35 18.85
CA VAL A 590 -6.99 27.41 19.98
C VAL A 590 -6.56 28.55 20.89
N THR A 591 -7.41 29.58 21.05
CA THR A 591 -7.12 30.81 21.84
C THR A 591 -5.72 31.40 21.56
N ASN A 592 -5.41 31.65 20.29
CA ASN A 592 -4.15 32.24 19.81
C ASN A 592 -2.89 31.40 20.09
N ARG A 593 -3.02 30.10 20.35
CA ARG A 593 -1.90 29.15 20.46
C ARG A 593 -2.13 27.99 19.49
N THR A 594 -1.09 27.52 18.90
CA THR A 594 -1.16 26.32 18.07
C THR A 594 -1.21 25.07 18.96
N LEU A 595 -2.23 24.25 18.76
CA LEU A 595 -2.31 22.88 19.26
C LEU A 595 -1.88 21.93 18.13
N LEU A 596 -0.72 21.29 18.29
CA LEU A 596 -0.26 20.24 17.40
C LEU A 596 -0.81 18.89 17.87
N LEU A 597 -1.61 18.25 17.02
CA LEU A 597 -2.15 16.92 17.24
C LEU A 597 -1.33 15.89 16.48
N VAL A 598 -0.95 14.81 17.16
CA VAL A 598 -0.12 13.73 16.63
C VAL A 598 -0.82 12.40 16.83
N GLY A 599 -1.12 11.71 15.72
CA GLY A 599 -1.73 10.39 15.72
C GLY A 599 -0.70 9.27 15.85
N SER A 600 -1.09 8.25 16.60
CA SER A 600 -0.32 7.02 16.87
C SER A 600 -1.27 5.82 16.76
N PRO A 601 -1.67 5.41 15.53
CA PRO A 601 -2.80 4.51 15.32
C PRO A 601 -2.57 3.08 15.80
N THR A 602 -1.34 2.63 15.88
CA THR A 602 -1.00 1.28 16.35
C THR A 602 -0.58 1.23 17.81
N TRP A 603 -0.76 2.33 18.56
CA TRP A 603 -0.48 2.38 19.98
C TRP A 603 -1.26 1.31 20.77
N LYS A 604 -0.57 0.68 21.75
CA LYS A 604 -1.06 -0.40 22.59
C LYS A 604 -1.08 0.03 24.07
N ASN A 605 -2.00 -0.50 24.85
CA ASN A 605 -1.99 -0.28 26.28
C ASN A 605 -1.31 -1.44 27.02
N VAL A 606 0.00 -1.39 27.16
CA VAL A 606 0.83 -2.45 27.79
C VAL A 606 0.43 -2.72 29.24
N SER A 607 -0.09 -1.74 29.98
CA SER A 607 -0.51 -1.92 31.37
C SER A 607 -1.72 -2.84 31.54
N ARG A 608 -2.57 -2.96 30.51
CA ARG A 608 -3.69 -3.93 30.48
C ARG A 608 -3.23 -5.35 30.16
N LEU A 609 -2.16 -5.51 29.37
CA LEU A 609 -1.59 -6.81 29.02
C LEU A 609 -1.03 -7.55 30.25
N ALA A 610 -0.37 -6.84 31.15
CA ALA A 610 0.24 -7.43 32.34
C ALA A 610 -0.79 -7.95 33.37
N ARG A 611 -2.05 -7.55 33.30
CA ARG A 611 -3.11 -7.93 34.25
C ARG A 611 -4.01 -9.07 33.80
N SER A 612 -3.97 -9.45 32.54
CA SER A 612 -4.79 -10.53 31.96
C SER A 612 -4.02 -11.85 32.00
N SER A 613 -4.21 -12.66 33.03
CA SER A 613 -3.68 -14.04 33.14
C SER A 613 -4.43 -15.04 32.26
N HIS A 614 -5.46 -14.63 31.56
CA HIS A 614 -6.22 -15.47 30.64
C HIS A 614 -5.83 -15.09 29.21
N ARG A 615 -5.32 -16.07 28.46
CA ARG A 615 -4.97 -16.02 27.02
C ARG A 615 -6.18 -15.75 26.11
N ASN A 616 -6.95 -14.70 26.35
CA ASN A 616 -7.91 -14.20 25.38
C ASN A 616 -7.18 -13.22 24.48
N HIS A 617 -7.16 -13.51 23.20
CA HIS A 617 -6.57 -12.80 22.07
C HIS A 617 -7.08 -11.36 21.93
N GLU A 618 -6.84 -10.49 22.88
CA GLU A 618 -7.13 -9.07 22.74
C GLU A 618 -6.05 -8.44 21.86
N LYS A 619 -6.39 -8.25 20.62
CA LYS A 619 -5.60 -7.50 19.63
C LYS A 619 -5.59 -6.03 20.03
N ASN A 620 -4.41 -5.39 20.08
CA ASN A 620 -4.21 -4.20 20.90
C ASN A 620 -4.00 -2.87 20.17
N SER A 621 -4.09 -2.77 18.86
CA SER A 621 -3.99 -1.50 18.14
C SER A 621 -5.19 -0.60 18.43
N LEU A 622 -5.25 -0.04 19.65
CA LEU A 622 -6.30 0.87 20.10
C LEU A 622 -6.20 2.22 19.38
N GLY A 623 -4.96 2.65 19.16
CA GLY A 623 -4.64 3.98 18.72
C GLY A 623 -4.69 5.04 19.81
N ARG A 624 -3.95 6.11 19.63
CA ARG A 624 -3.86 7.26 20.53
C ARG A 624 -3.57 8.55 19.76
N VAL A 625 -4.08 9.65 20.26
CA VAL A 625 -3.77 11.00 19.78
C VAL A 625 -3.19 11.80 20.92
N TYR A 626 -2.08 12.46 20.65
CA TYR A 626 -1.39 13.37 21.56
C TYR A 626 -1.56 14.81 21.10
N GLY A 627 -1.81 15.73 22.03
CA GLY A 627 -1.87 17.16 21.76
C GLY A 627 -0.76 17.90 22.50
N TYR A 628 -0.02 18.70 21.74
CA TYR A 628 1.11 19.52 22.22
C TYR A 628 0.80 20.99 21.98
N PHE A 629 1.19 21.84 22.93
CA PHE A 629 1.27 23.28 22.70
C PHE A 629 2.74 23.70 22.60
N PRO A 630 3.31 23.75 21.41
CA PRO A 630 4.69 24.16 21.23
C PRO A 630 4.97 25.54 21.85
N PRO A 631 6.19 25.80 22.30
CA PRO A 631 7.39 24.95 22.23
C PRO A 631 7.45 23.84 23.31
N ASN A 632 6.36 23.64 24.10
CA ASN A 632 6.33 22.57 25.10
C ASN A 632 6.42 21.20 24.42
N ARG A 633 7.28 20.31 24.96
CA ARG A 633 7.50 18.95 24.45
C ARG A 633 6.74 17.88 25.25
N GLN A 634 5.97 18.28 26.23
CA GLN A 634 5.07 17.37 26.97
C GLN A 634 3.66 17.47 26.39
N SER A 635 3.02 16.32 26.19
CA SER A 635 1.63 16.29 25.73
C SER A 635 0.70 16.75 26.85
N GLU A 636 -0.14 17.73 26.55
CA GLU A 636 -1.15 18.25 27.48
C GLU A 636 -2.51 17.57 27.29
N ILE A 637 -2.74 17.05 26.08
CA ILE A 637 -3.96 16.32 25.71
C ILE A 637 -3.59 14.91 25.27
N THR A 638 -4.35 13.91 25.77
CA THR A 638 -4.16 12.52 25.34
C THR A 638 -5.53 11.85 25.18
N ILE A 639 -5.86 11.43 23.96
CA ILE A 639 -7.10 10.72 23.65
C ILE A 639 -6.75 9.31 23.18
N SER A 640 -7.19 8.30 23.91
CA SER A 640 -6.94 6.89 23.57
C SER A 640 -8.17 6.21 23.00
N GLY A 641 -7.98 5.31 22.06
CA GLY A 641 -9.03 4.42 21.56
C GLY A 641 -9.53 3.49 22.65
N ASP A 642 -10.78 3.07 22.55
CA ASP A 642 -11.45 2.18 23.52
C ASP A 642 -11.67 0.77 22.96
N LYS A 643 -11.52 0.58 21.65
CA LYS A 643 -11.72 -0.69 20.95
C LYS A 643 -10.41 -1.23 20.38
N THR A 644 -10.14 -2.47 20.66
CA THR A 644 -9.06 -3.25 20.04
C THR A 644 -9.13 -3.16 18.52
N MET A 645 -7.99 -2.99 17.89
CA MET A 645 -7.84 -2.85 16.43
C MET A 645 -8.56 -1.62 15.83
N GLY A 646 -9.08 -0.68 16.64
CA GLY A 646 -9.80 0.49 16.13
C GLY A 646 -8.92 1.51 15.43
N LYS A 647 -7.63 1.58 15.80
CA LYS A 647 -6.63 2.49 15.24
C LYS A 647 -7.06 3.96 15.28
N LEU A 648 -7.56 4.42 16.44
CA LEU A 648 -7.91 5.83 16.63
C LEU A 648 -6.70 6.73 16.36
N GLY A 649 -6.91 7.82 15.61
CA GLY A 649 -5.86 8.74 15.23
C GLY A 649 -5.20 8.40 13.90
N THR A 650 -5.79 7.52 13.08
CA THR A 650 -5.35 7.31 11.69
C THR A 650 -5.55 8.56 10.84
N SER A 651 -6.63 9.29 11.06
CA SER A 651 -6.94 10.56 10.41
C SER A 651 -7.40 11.59 11.44
N LEU A 652 -7.05 12.85 11.22
CA LEU A 652 -7.30 13.98 12.09
C LEU A 652 -7.81 15.16 11.26
N SER A 653 -8.79 15.90 11.76
CA SER A 653 -9.24 17.18 11.20
C SER A 653 -9.96 18.00 12.24
N SER A 654 -10.03 19.31 12.07
CA SER A 654 -10.75 20.21 12.96
C SER A 654 -11.44 21.33 12.20
N GLY A 655 -12.44 21.94 12.82
CA GLY A 655 -13.17 23.04 12.19
C GLY A 655 -14.24 23.61 13.12
N HIS A 656 -15.08 24.47 12.57
CA HIS A 656 -16.18 25.13 13.26
C HIS A 656 -17.52 24.64 12.74
N VAL A 657 -18.34 24.11 13.62
CA VAL A 657 -19.69 23.64 13.27
C VAL A 657 -20.73 24.27 14.22
N ARG A 658 -22.01 24.24 13.82
CA ARG A 658 -23.11 24.63 14.69
C ARG A 658 -23.68 23.39 15.36
N LEU A 659 -23.42 23.27 16.66
CA LEU A 659 -23.92 22.16 17.47
C LEU A 659 -25.09 22.64 18.35
N ASN A 660 -26.29 22.09 18.11
CA ASN A 660 -27.52 22.53 18.78
C ASN A 660 -27.72 24.06 18.80
N GLY A 661 -27.34 24.73 17.71
CA GLY A 661 -27.47 26.15 17.51
C GLY A 661 -26.29 27.01 18.00
N THR A 662 -25.28 26.41 18.67
CA THR A 662 -24.09 27.12 19.18
C THR A 662 -22.90 26.85 18.26
N LEU A 663 -22.14 27.89 17.89
CA LEU A 663 -20.88 27.78 17.19
C LEU A 663 -19.88 27.06 18.10
N THR A 664 -19.34 25.93 17.63
CA THR A 664 -18.44 25.08 18.42
C THR A 664 -17.22 24.71 17.58
N GLN A 665 -16.03 24.91 18.13
CA GLN A 665 -14.81 24.38 17.54
C GLN A 665 -14.69 22.90 17.88
N VAL A 666 -14.54 22.06 16.86
CA VAL A 666 -14.54 20.59 16.99
C VAL A 666 -13.28 19.95 16.43
N LEU A 667 -12.95 18.82 17.02
CA LEU A 667 -11.88 17.92 16.58
C LEU A 667 -12.50 16.59 16.15
N LEU A 668 -12.17 16.14 14.96
CA LEU A 668 -12.57 14.84 14.41
C LEU A 668 -11.38 13.87 14.42
N LEU A 669 -11.61 12.68 14.96
CA LEU A 669 -10.64 11.60 15.04
C LEU A 669 -11.19 10.35 14.34
N GLY A 670 -10.48 9.85 13.34
CA GLY A 670 -10.84 8.65 12.62
C GLY A 670 -10.31 7.39 13.29
N ALA A 671 -11.14 6.35 13.29
CA ALA A 671 -10.85 5.00 13.74
C ALA A 671 -11.33 4.02 12.66
N PRO A 672 -10.64 3.89 11.53
CA PRO A 672 -11.17 3.21 10.34
C PRO A 672 -11.35 1.71 10.50
N THR A 673 -10.64 1.08 11.40
CA THR A 673 -10.75 -0.36 11.68
C THR A 673 -11.63 -0.70 12.88
N HIS A 674 -12.36 0.30 13.38
CA HIS A 674 -13.32 0.10 14.46
C HIS A 674 -14.47 -0.81 14.04
N ASP A 675 -14.77 -1.83 14.85
CA ASP A 675 -15.94 -2.70 14.66
C ASP A 675 -17.22 -1.99 15.08
N VAL A 676 -18.19 -1.91 14.18
CA VAL A 676 -19.48 -1.26 14.41
C VAL A 676 -20.53 -2.32 14.76
N VAL A 677 -21.17 -2.14 15.91
CA VAL A 677 -22.23 -3.04 16.38
C VAL A 677 -23.59 -2.48 15.98
N SER A 678 -24.31 -3.18 15.11
CA SER A 678 -25.68 -2.89 14.75
C SER A 678 -26.62 -3.81 15.51
N LYS A 679 -27.53 -3.23 16.30
CA LYS A 679 -28.55 -3.97 17.03
C LYS A 679 -29.87 -3.93 16.27
N MET A 680 -30.28 -5.05 15.72
CA MET A 680 -31.66 -5.29 15.25
C MET A 680 -32.50 -5.87 16.37
N ALA A 681 -33.85 -5.79 16.29
CA ALA A 681 -34.76 -6.18 17.35
C ALA A 681 -34.47 -7.56 18.02
N PHE A 682 -33.97 -8.53 17.27
CA PHE A 682 -33.60 -9.86 17.73
C PHE A 682 -32.20 -10.33 17.32
N LEU A 683 -31.45 -9.50 16.59
CA LEU A 683 -30.14 -9.88 16.04
C LEU A 683 -29.12 -8.75 16.30
N THR A 684 -27.98 -9.13 16.83
CA THR A 684 -26.82 -8.23 16.86
C THR A 684 -25.90 -8.58 15.69
N MET A 685 -25.66 -7.65 14.81
CA MET A 685 -24.76 -7.81 13.68
C MET A 685 -23.49 -7.00 13.94
N ASN A 686 -22.34 -7.63 13.75
CA ASN A 686 -21.05 -6.98 13.87
C ASN A 686 -20.52 -6.62 12.47
N LEU A 687 -20.38 -5.32 12.20
CA LEU A 687 -19.76 -4.80 10.98
C LEU A 687 -18.26 -4.67 11.24
N HIS A 688 -17.53 -5.75 11.03
CA HIS A 688 -16.08 -5.77 11.22
C HIS A 688 -15.41 -4.69 10.38
N GLN A 689 -14.55 -3.87 11.02
CA GLN A 689 -13.82 -2.79 10.39
C GLN A 689 -14.73 -1.84 9.56
N GLY A 690 -15.97 -1.66 10.03
CA GLY A 690 -16.90 -0.72 9.42
C GLY A 690 -16.40 0.71 9.51
N GLY A 691 -15.57 0.99 10.52
CA GLY A 691 -14.98 2.29 10.79
C GLY A 691 -15.89 3.22 11.55
N ALA A 692 -15.28 4.12 12.31
CA ALA A 692 -15.99 5.14 13.07
C ALA A 692 -15.18 6.44 13.11
N THR A 693 -15.88 7.57 13.22
CA THR A 693 -15.27 8.86 13.49
C THR A 693 -15.87 9.42 14.78
N ARG A 694 -15.03 10.03 15.61
CA ARG A 694 -15.43 10.65 16.86
C ARG A 694 -15.19 12.14 16.80
N MET A 695 -16.20 12.91 17.17
CA MET A 695 -16.16 14.37 17.25
C MET A 695 -16.05 14.80 18.69
N TYR A 696 -15.01 15.57 19.00
CA TYR A 696 -14.73 16.12 20.34
C TYR A 696 -14.83 17.63 20.31
N GLU A 697 -15.17 18.22 21.46
CA GLU A 697 -15.11 19.65 21.70
C GLU A 697 -13.68 20.10 21.97
N LEU A 698 -13.21 21.13 21.26
CA LEU A 698 -11.93 21.79 21.54
C LEU A 698 -12.18 23.01 22.45
N ALA A 699 -12.21 22.79 23.78
CA ALA A 699 -12.30 23.84 24.78
C ALA A 699 -11.10 23.75 25.73
N LEU A 700 -10.30 24.82 25.82
CA LEU A 700 -9.06 24.85 26.63
C LEU A 700 -9.29 24.76 28.13
N GLU A 701 -10.50 25.01 28.61
CA GLU A 701 -10.80 24.98 30.03
C GLU A 701 -10.84 23.56 30.62
N LYS A 702 -10.83 22.53 29.72
CA LYS A 702 -10.89 21.11 30.10
C LYS A 702 -9.59 20.41 29.74
N THR A 703 -8.95 19.77 30.68
CA THR A 703 -7.72 18.96 30.48
C THR A 703 -7.90 17.77 29.52
N GLN A 704 -9.15 17.39 29.22
CA GLN A 704 -9.49 16.36 28.25
C GLN A 704 -10.69 16.81 27.40
N PRO A 705 -10.61 16.74 26.06
CA PRO A 705 -11.72 17.06 25.18
C PRO A 705 -12.95 16.17 25.43
N ALA A 706 -14.14 16.76 25.43
CA ALA A 706 -15.38 16.05 25.62
C ALA A 706 -15.88 15.42 24.32
N LEU A 707 -16.22 14.14 24.31
CA LEU A 707 -16.85 13.48 23.17
C LEU A 707 -18.26 14.06 22.95
N LEU A 708 -18.51 14.62 21.79
CA LEU A 708 -19.78 15.23 21.39
C LEU A 708 -20.64 14.27 20.58
N SER A 709 -20.05 13.70 19.53
CA SER A 709 -20.80 12.89 18.55
C SER A 709 -19.94 11.78 17.95
N THR A 710 -20.61 10.77 17.41
CA THR A 710 -20.00 9.65 16.70
C THR A 710 -20.66 9.42 15.34
N PHE A 711 -19.86 9.04 14.36
CA PHE A 711 -20.28 8.60 13.04
C PHE A 711 -19.79 7.18 12.83
N SER A 712 -20.56 6.34 12.14
CA SER A 712 -20.22 4.93 11.93
C SER A 712 -20.49 4.51 10.48
N GLY A 713 -19.62 3.63 9.95
CA GLY A 713 -19.80 3.07 8.62
C GLY A 713 -20.96 2.07 8.54
N ASP A 714 -21.47 1.85 7.35
CA ASP A 714 -22.67 1.04 7.04
C ASP A 714 -22.36 -0.40 6.59
N ARG A 715 -21.10 -0.67 6.26
CA ARG A 715 -20.68 -1.96 5.68
C ARG A 715 -19.45 -2.52 6.39
N ARG A 716 -19.28 -3.84 6.29
CA ARG A 716 -18.05 -4.51 6.71
C ARG A 716 -16.88 -4.00 5.87
N PHE A 717 -15.73 -3.81 6.48
CA PHE A 717 -14.47 -3.39 5.86
C PHE A 717 -14.52 -2.05 5.14
N SER A 718 -15.56 -1.23 5.35
CA SER A 718 -15.69 0.06 4.65
C SER A 718 -14.61 1.07 5.05
N ARG A 719 -14.01 0.89 6.21
CA ARG A 719 -12.98 1.80 6.73
C ARG A 719 -13.46 3.26 6.77
N PHE A 720 -14.74 3.46 7.16
CA PHE A 720 -15.32 4.79 7.30
C PHE A 720 -14.50 5.65 8.25
N GLY A 721 -14.22 6.89 7.86
CA GLY A 721 -13.34 7.78 8.60
C GLY A 721 -11.83 7.54 8.36
N SER A 722 -11.46 6.84 7.28
CA SER A 722 -10.05 6.71 6.88
C SER A 722 -9.43 8.05 6.55
N ILE A 723 -10.19 8.93 5.91
CA ILE A 723 -9.81 10.32 5.58
C ILE A 723 -10.91 11.23 6.08
N LEU A 724 -10.49 12.32 6.71
CA LEU A 724 -11.33 13.38 7.26
C LEU A 724 -10.89 14.74 6.73
N HIS A 725 -11.84 15.58 6.38
CA HIS A 725 -11.57 16.94 5.97
C HIS A 725 -12.73 17.86 6.39
N LEU A 726 -12.43 18.96 7.07
CA LEU A 726 -13.39 20.00 7.38
C LEU A 726 -13.03 21.25 6.61
N THR A 727 -14.03 21.85 5.98
CA THR A 727 -13.86 23.05 5.18
C THR A 727 -15.21 23.69 4.91
N ASP A 728 -15.27 25.01 4.93
CA ASP A 728 -16.44 25.79 4.54
C ASP A 728 -16.60 25.74 3.02
N LEU A 729 -17.59 25.02 2.50
CA LEU A 729 -17.85 24.82 1.07
C LEU A 729 -18.85 25.83 0.50
N ASP A 730 -19.73 26.39 1.33
CA ASP A 730 -20.81 27.33 0.91
C ASP A 730 -20.59 28.77 1.38
N ASP A 731 -19.39 29.05 1.94
CA ASP A 731 -18.95 30.38 2.44
C ASP A 731 -19.88 30.98 3.52
N ASP A 732 -20.50 30.12 4.34
CA ASP A 732 -21.40 30.53 5.42
C ASP A 732 -20.71 30.69 6.78
N GLY A 733 -19.41 30.43 6.85
CA GLY A 733 -18.58 30.51 8.05
C GLY A 733 -18.63 29.26 8.92
N LEU A 734 -19.22 28.16 8.44
CA LEU A 734 -19.26 26.86 9.10
C LEU A 734 -18.62 25.80 8.19
N ASP A 735 -17.87 24.90 8.78
CA ASP A 735 -17.20 23.86 8.01
C ASP A 735 -18.11 22.66 7.75
N GLU A 736 -18.23 22.25 6.49
CA GLU A 736 -18.77 20.94 6.13
C GLU A 736 -17.81 19.84 6.57
N ILE A 737 -18.42 18.74 7.03
CA ILE A 737 -17.66 17.56 7.49
C ILE A 737 -17.61 16.54 6.36
N ILE A 738 -16.41 16.29 5.81
CA ILE A 738 -16.19 15.37 4.70
C ILE A 738 -15.49 14.12 5.24
N MET A 739 -16.10 12.95 5.00
CA MET A 739 -15.58 11.65 5.47
C MET A 739 -15.53 10.61 4.35
N ALA A 740 -14.42 9.92 4.22
CA ALA A 740 -14.26 8.87 3.23
C ALA A 740 -14.36 7.45 3.80
N ALA A 741 -14.89 6.54 2.98
CA ALA A 741 -14.95 5.11 3.20
C ALA A 741 -14.40 4.39 1.94
N PRO A 742 -13.08 4.39 1.70
CA PRO A 742 -12.47 4.00 0.42
C PRO A 742 -12.54 2.51 0.14
N LEU A 743 -12.65 1.67 1.16
CA LEU A 743 -12.67 0.21 1.08
C LEU A 743 -14.08 -0.39 1.23
N ARG A 744 -15.11 0.42 1.15
CA ARG A 744 -16.48 -0.04 1.25
C ARG A 744 -16.75 -1.13 0.21
N ILE A 745 -17.27 -2.28 0.64
CA ILE A 745 -17.55 -3.44 -0.21
C ILE A 745 -19.04 -3.50 -0.54
N THR A 746 -19.37 -3.78 -1.80
CA THR A 746 -20.75 -3.90 -2.28
C THR A 746 -21.46 -5.18 -1.87
N ASP A 747 -20.76 -6.12 -1.25
CA ASP A 747 -21.29 -7.44 -0.88
C ASP A 747 -22.37 -7.35 0.19
N VAL A 748 -23.56 -7.87 -0.15
CA VAL A 748 -24.73 -7.96 0.73
C VAL A 748 -24.85 -9.35 1.38
N THR A 749 -24.17 -10.38 0.86
CA THR A 749 -24.46 -11.77 1.15
C THR A 749 -23.25 -12.62 1.53
N SER A 750 -22.32 -12.15 2.33
CA SER A 750 -21.26 -13.00 2.88
C SER A 750 -20.04 -13.32 1.97
N GLY A 751 -19.55 -12.39 1.20
CA GLY A 751 -18.24 -12.53 0.52
C GLY A 751 -18.26 -13.29 -0.80
N LEU A 752 -19.42 -13.57 -1.38
CA LEU A 752 -19.52 -14.25 -2.67
C LEU A 752 -19.40 -13.34 -3.89
N LEU A 753 -19.67 -12.04 -3.77
CA LEU A 753 -19.87 -11.12 -4.88
C LEU A 753 -19.29 -9.72 -4.59
N GLY A 754 -18.09 -9.60 -4.06
CA GLY A 754 -17.55 -8.33 -3.60
C GLY A 754 -16.69 -7.58 -4.63
N GLY A 755 -16.92 -6.28 -4.79
CA GLY A 755 -16.01 -5.29 -5.32
C GLY A 755 -15.96 -4.09 -4.39
N GLU A 756 -14.89 -3.30 -4.40
CA GLU A 756 -14.85 -2.05 -3.65
C GLU A 756 -15.74 -1.00 -4.30
N ASP A 757 -16.53 -0.30 -3.48
CA ASP A 757 -17.44 0.78 -3.83
C ASP A 757 -17.15 1.96 -2.90
N GLY A 758 -15.98 2.59 -3.11
CA GLY A 758 -15.54 3.72 -2.30
C GLY A 758 -16.55 4.87 -2.33
N ARG A 759 -16.80 5.49 -1.17
CA ARG A 759 -17.73 6.61 -1.02
C ARG A 759 -17.14 7.73 -0.19
N VAL A 760 -17.58 8.95 -0.48
CA VAL A 760 -17.30 10.14 0.32
C VAL A 760 -18.63 10.75 0.75
N TYR A 761 -18.78 10.99 2.04
CA TYR A 761 -19.96 11.56 2.67
C TYR A 761 -19.67 12.98 3.09
N ILE A 762 -20.56 13.91 2.74
CA ILE A 762 -20.48 15.33 3.10
C ILE A 762 -21.66 15.67 3.98
N TYR A 763 -21.38 16.10 5.21
CA TYR A 763 -22.38 16.52 6.18
C TYR A 763 -22.34 18.03 6.34
N ASN A 764 -23.51 18.67 6.41
CA ASN A 764 -23.59 20.11 6.60
C ASN A 764 -23.25 20.50 8.04
N GLY A 765 -22.35 21.47 8.19
CA GLY A 765 -21.90 21.98 9.49
C GLY A 765 -22.99 22.68 10.30
N LYS A 766 -24.08 23.13 9.67
CA LYS A 766 -25.25 23.78 10.34
C LYS A 766 -26.13 22.82 11.13
N HIS A 767 -26.10 21.54 10.77
CA HIS A 767 -27.06 20.51 11.23
C HIS A 767 -26.41 19.41 12.07
N THR A 768 -25.33 19.74 12.78
CA THR A 768 -24.67 18.76 13.68
C THR A 768 -25.48 18.63 15.00
N THR A 769 -25.55 17.38 15.49
CA THR A 769 -26.26 17.05 16.74
C THR A 769 -25.38 16.23 17.67
N LEU A 770 -25.69 16.30 18.98
CA LEU A 770 -25.01 15.45 19.96
C LEU A 770 -25.39 13.97 19.79
N GLY A 771 -24.45 13.08 20.08
CA GLY A 771 -24.66 11.65 20.10
C GLY A 771 -24.42 10.96 18.76
N ASP A 772 -25.35 10.15 18.27
CA ASP A 772 -25.19 9.38 17.03
C ASP A 772 -25.57 10.24 15.80
N MET A 773 -24.58 10.55 15.01
CA MET A 773 -24.71 11.29 13.75
C MET A 773 -24.93 10.39 12.52
N THR A 774 -24.87 9.07 12.67
CA THR A 774 -24.96 8.16 11.52
C THR A 774 -26.37 7.99 11.01
N GLY A 775 -27.37 7.99 11.89
CA GLY A 775 -28.74 7.64 11.52
C GLY A 775 -28.95 6.13 11.35
N LYS A 776 -30.17 5.74 10.92
CA LYS A 776 -30.57 4.34 10.72
C LYS A 776 -31.32 4.18 9.41
N CYS A 777 -30.88 3.30 8.54
CA CYS A 777 -31.60 2.97 7.31
C CYS A 777 -32.96 2.33 7.62
N LYS A 778 -34.03 2.88 7.05
CA LYS A 778 -35.41 2.42 7.31
C LYS A 778 -35.67 0.95 7.04
N SER A 779 -34.96 0.39 6.05
CA SER A 779 -35.18 -1.01 5.60
C SER A 779 -34.50 -2.07 6.47
N TRP A 780 -33.38 -1.73 7.15
CA TRP A 780 -32.54 -2.77 7.78
C TRP A 780 -32.08 -2.44 9.19
N MET A 781 -32.43 -1.31 9.76
CA MET A 781 -31.97 -0.82 11.07
C MET A 781 -30.43 -0.82 11.24
N THR A 782 -29.69 -0.84 10.15
CA THR A 782 -28.22 -0.71 10.11
C THR A 782 -27.83 0.76 10.19
N PRO A 783 -26.59 1.09 10.62
CA PRO A 783 -26.06 2.44 10.48
C PRO A 783 -26.22 2.94 9.04
N CYS A 784 -26.59 4.19 8.88
CA CYS A 784 -26.88 4.79 7.57
C CYS A 784 -26.25 6.17 7.47
N PRO A 785 -24.94 6.26 7.16
CA PRO A 785 -24.25 7.53 7.01
C PRO A 785 -24.90 8.41 5.93
N GLU A 786 -25.56 7.83 4.95
CA GLU A 786 -26.27 8.55 3.88
C GLU A 786 -27.51 9.32 4.38
N GLU A 787 -28.13 8.90 5.47
CA GLU A 787 -29.38 9.52 5.95
C GLU A 787 -29.20 10.99 6.31
N LYS A 788 -28.12 11.30 7.04
CA LYS A 788 -27.79 12.65 7.51
C LYS A 788 -26.81 13.39 6.61
N ALA A 789 -26.20 12.72 5.66
CA ALA A 789 -25.31 13.37 4.71
C ALA A 789 -26.11 14.29 3.76
N GLN A 790 -25.53 15.44 3.43
CA GLN A 790 -26.04 16.36 2.41
C GLN A 790 -25.75 15.82 1.03
N TYR A 791 -24.52 15.37 0.81
CA TYR A 791 -24.07 14.74 -0.45
C TYR A 791 -23.36 13.43 -0.18
N VAL A 792 -23.47 12.51 -1.13
CA VAL A 792 -22.72 11.27 -1.18
C VAL A 792 -22.04 11.17 -2.54
N LEU A 793 -20.73 11.30 -2.57
CA LEU A 793 -19.93 11.13 -3.78
C LEU A 793 -19.67 9.64 -3.99
N ILE A 794 -20.00 9.16 -5.18
CA ILE A 794 -19.86 7.76 -5.55
C ILE A 794 -18.74 7.62 -6.56
N SER A 795 -17.92 6.60 -6.39
CA SER A 795 -16.83 6.32 -7.32
C SER A 795 -17.35 6.09 -8.75
N PRO A 796 -16.77 6.77 -9.75
CA PRO A 796 -17.06 6.46 -11.15
C PRO A 796 -16.44 5.14 -11.63
N GLU A 797 -15.49 4.58 -10.87
CA GLU A 797 -14.78 3.34 -11.17
C GLU A 797 -14.78 2.41 -9.94
N ALA A 798 -15.14 1.14 -10.14
CA ALA A 798 -15.12 0.15 -9.08
C ALA A 798 -13.67 -0.23 -8.72
N SER A 799 -13.44 -0.60 -7.46
CA SER A 799 -12.14 -1.05 -6.92
C SER A 799 -11.00 -0.04 -7.07
N SER A 800 -11.32 1.25 -7.19
CA SER A 800 -10.35 2.33 -7.39
C SER A 800 -9.81 2.95 -6.09
N ARG A 801 -10.29 2.53 -4.91
CA ARG A 801 -10.01 3.19 -3.62
C ARG A 801 -10.41 4.66 -3.62
N PHE A 802 -11.58 4.98 -4.17
CA PHE A 802 -12.14 6.33 -4.19
C PHE A 802 -12.31 6.88 -2.76
N GLY A 803 -11.78 8.08 -2.52
CA GLY A 803 -11.70 8.67 -1.19
C GLY A 803 -10.39 8.35 -0.46
N SER A 804 -9.34 7.90 -1.16
CA SER A 804 -8.03 7.64 -0.57
C SER A 804 -7.29 8.90 -0.11
N SER A 805 -7.61 10.06 -0.68
CA SER A 805 -7.20 11.39 -0.25
C SER A 805 -8.27 12.41 -0.64
N LEU A 806 -8.35 13.52 0.10
CA LEU A 806 -9.35 14.59 -0.08
C LEU A 806 -8.69 15.95 0.09
N VAL A 807 -9.11 16.93 -0.71
CA VAL A 807 -8.74 18.34 -0.55
C VAL A 807 -9.84 19.23 -1.09
N SER A 808 -10.00 20.42 -0.53
CA SER A 808 -10.84 21.48 -1.08
C SER A 808 -9.98 22.52 -1.80
N VAL A 809 -10.48 23.01 -2.94
CA VAL A 809 -9.87 24.09 -3.72
C VAL A 809 -10.86 25.25 -3.77
N ARG A 810 -10.42 26.41 -3.30
CA ARG A 810 -11.23 27.63 -3.25
C ARG A 810 -10.93 28.53 -4.43
N SER A 811 -11.96 28.96 -5.10
CA SER A 811 -11.89 29.99 -6.13
C SER A 811 -12.99 31.04 -5.89
N LYS A 812 -12.91 32.15 -6.59
CA LYS A 812 -13.84 33.28 -6.39
C LYS A 812 -15.31 32.93 -6.62
N GLU A 813 -15.57 32.08 -7.60
CA GLU A 813 -16.94 31.71 -7.99
C GLU A 813 -17.38 30.32 -7.51
N ARG A 814 -16.44 29.44 -7.15
CA ARG A 814 -16.73 28.05 -6.83
C ARG A 814 -15.74 27.43 -5.85
N ASN A 815 -16.29 26.78 -4.84
CA ASN A 815 -15.52 25.86 -4.01
C ASN A 815 -15.67 24.44 -4.55
N GLN A 816 -14.56 23.73 -4.67
CA GLN A 816 -14.51 22.41 -5.28
C GLN A 816 -13.92 21.40 -4.30
N VAL A 817 -14.43 20.17 -4.32
CA VAL A 817 -13.85 19.04 -3.60
C VAL A 817 -13.15 18.14 -4.61
N VAL A 818 -11.88 17.88 -4.38
CA VAL A 818 -11.08 16.94 -5.17
C VAL A 818 -10.95 15.64 -4.39
N VAL A 819 -11.36 14.55 -5.00
CA VAL A 819 -11.35 13.21 -4.41
C VAL A 819 -10.38 12.34 -5.19
N ALA A 820 -9.40 11.78 -4.50
CA ALA A 820 -8.47 10.83 -5.11
C ALA A 820 -9.05 9.41 -5.14
N ALA A 821 -8.80 8.72 -6.23
CA ALA A 821 -9.01 7.29 -6.43
C ALA A 821 -7.63 6.64 -6.65
N GLY A 822 -6.90 6.39 -5.55
CA GLY A 822 -5.46 6.08 -5.58
C GLY A 822 -5.10 4.76 -6.30
N ARG A 823 -6.09 3.91 -6.59
CA ARG A 823 -5.93 2.65 -7.34
C ARG A 823 -6.74 2.63 -8.65
N SER A 824 -7.17 3.78 -9.13
CA SER A 824 -7.81 3.88 -10.43
C SER A 824 -6.90 3.37 -11.54
N SER A 825 -7.48 2.67 -12.50
CA SER A 825 -6.82 2.25 -13.73
C SER A 825 -7.32 3.03 -14.95
N TRP A 826 -7.88 4.20 -14.74
CA TRP A 826 -8.44 5.05 -15.81
C TRP A 826 -7.43 5.39 -16.90
N GLY A 827 -6.23 5.84 -16.53
CA GLY A 827 -5.16 6.17 -17.48
C GLY A 827 -4.25 4.98 -17.80
N ALA A 828 -3.85 4.25 -16.77
CA ALA A 828 -3.03 3.04 -16.83
C ALA A 828 -3.25 2.19 -15.56
N ARG A 829 -2.80 0.94 -15.57
CA ARG A 829 -2.97 0.01 -14.44
C ARG A 829 -2.52 0.64 -13.13
N LEU A 830 -3.44 0.81 -12.16
CA LEU A 830 -3.18 1.36 -10.81
C LEU A 830 -2.42 2.71 -10.84
N SER A 831 -2.64 3.51 -11.88
CA SER A 831 -1.99 4.82 -12.02
C SER A 831 -2.50 5.86 -11.03
N GLY A 832 -3.71 5.65 -10.50
CA GLY A 832 -4.45 6.64 -9.73
C GLY A 832 -5.16 7.66 -10.61
N ALA A 833 -6.20 8.29 -10.06
CA ALA A 833 -6.95 9.37 -10.69
C ALA A 833 -7.50 10.34 -9.64
N LEU A 834 -7.79 11.56 -10.08
CA LEU A 834 -8.46 12.59 -9.29
C LEU A 834 -9.80 12.90 -9.92
N HIS A 835 -10.80 13.10 -9.09
CA HIS A 835 -12.15 13.51 -9.52
C HIS A 835 -12.54 14.82 -8.85
N VAL A 836 -12.82 15.84 -9.65
CA VAL A 836 -13.19 17.19 -9.20
C VAL A 836 -14.71 17.29 -9.15
N TYR A 837 -15.25 17.71 -8.02
CA TYR A 837 -16.68 17.92 -7.82
C TYR A 837 -16.93 19.39 -7.49
N SER A 838 -17.82 20.03 -8.26
CA SER A 838 -18.35 21.34 -7.95
C SER A 838 -19.72 21.11 -7.31
N LEU A 839 -19.85 21.43 -6.04
CA LEU A 839 -21.11 21.27 -5.30
C LEU A 839 -21.85 22.62 -5.33
N SER A 840 -23.04 22.65 -5.91
CA SER A 840 -23.87 23.86 -5.91
C SER A 840 -24.48 24.04 -4.52
N SER A 841 -24.38 25.23 -3.98
CA SER A 841 -25.22 25.64 -2.87
C SER A 841 -26.65 25.87 -3.38
N ASP A 842 -27.51 24.86 -3.24
CA ASP A 842 -28.96 25.03 -3.40
C ASP A 842 -29.61 25.37 -2.08
#